data_e84bffb6fa4094548bdca84588a2d874
#
_entry.id   e84bffb6fa4094548bdca84588a2d874
#
_cell.length_a   1.000
_cell.length_b   1.000
_cell.length_c   1.000
_cell.angle_alpha   90.00
_cell.angle_beta   90.00
_cell.angle_gamma   90.00
#
_symmetry.space_group_name_H-M   'P 1'
#
loop_
_entity.id
_entity.type
_entity.pdbx_description
1 polymer ?
#
loop_
_entity_poly.entity_id
_entity_poly.type
_entity_poly.pdbx_seq_one_letter_code
_entity_poly.pdbx_strand_id
1 'polypeptide(L)'
;MAAYSVSPSLKRLLFAGKYASPQSRCFAVHSKTPYSTVYSEKTFDKILIANRGEIACRVIKTCKKMGIQTVAVHSDVDANAVHVKMADEAVCVGPAPTSKSYLNMDAIMNAIRVTGAEAVHPGYGFLSENKEFAKRLAAEGVTFIGPDTHAIQAMGDKIESKLIAKAAKVNVIPGFDGVVKTAEEAVKIAQDTGYPVMIKASAGGGGKGMRIAWNDEETREGFRFSSQEAASSFGDDRLLIEKYIDNPRHIEIQVLADQHGNALWLNERECSVQRRNQKVVEEAPSTFLDPVTRQAMGEQAVQLAKAVKYSSAGTVEFLVDSKKNFYFLEMNTRLQVEHPITECITGLDLVEQMIRVANGYQLQHKQEDIPINGWAIETRVYAEDPYKSFGLPSVGWLSQYQEPLNLAYVRVDSGIQEGSDISIYYDPMISKLITYGATRAEALARMEDALDNYVVRGVTHNISLLREIITHPRFISGDISTNFLPDIYPNGFKGHELEVDERRELLASAAALYITTQLRSQRVLGNLRASTTPMECRHWELCLELGEECHAVEVTKSGNVCTVEIDGVRLEVKGQWNLASPLLPLTINGTNRMLQCLSRDASGRIVLQYLGTLFKVRVLSKLAAKLNSYMPEKVPEDTSSILRSPMPGTVVAVSVKPGDTVAEGQEICVIEAMKMQNSLTASKQAKVKNVHCKPGETVGEGDLLIELD
;
A
#
# COMPACT_ATOMS: atom_id res chain seq x y z
N MET A 1 -12.28 17.46 59.72
CA MET A 1 -13.47 17.41 58.90
C MET A 1 -13.67 18.76 58.24
N ALA A 2 -13.35 18.93 57.00
CA ALA A 2 -13.87 19.96 56.09
C ALA A 2 -13.44 19.56 54.67
N ALA A 3 -14.41 19.05 53.93
CA ALA A 3 -14.25 18.73 52.51
C ALA A 3 -14.40 20.02 51.71
N TYR A 4 -13.40 20.37 50.91
CA TYR A 4 -13.52 21.39 49.87
C TYR A 4 -13.88 20.71 48.55
N SER A 5 -15.09 20.95 48.09
CA SER A 5 -15.58 20.61 46.75
C SER A 5 -15.01 21.60 45.76
N VAL A 6 -14.22 21.13 44.80
CA VAL A 6 -13.72 21.92 43.67
C VAL A 6 -14.70 21.75 42.50
N SER A 7 -15.21 22.89 42.01
CA SER A 7 -16.17 23.08 40.94
C SER A 7 -15.71 22.48 39.60
N PRO A 8 -16.62 21.93 38.77
CA PRO A 8 -16.29 21.28 37.47
C PRO A 8 -15.79 22.21 36.37
N SER A 9 -15.75 23.52 36.58
CA SER A 9 -15.42 24.50 35.52
C SER A 9 -13.92 24.73 35.28
N LEU A 10 -13.02 24.19 36.11
CA LEU A 10 -11.57 24.37 35.98
C LEU A 10 -10.85 23.22 35.23
N LYS A 11 -11.54 22.15 34.90
CA LYS A 11 -10.95 21.02 34.12
C LYS A 11 -11.01 21.17 32.60
N ARG A 12 -11.67 22.22 32.07
CA ARG A 12 -11.78 22.48 30.61
C ARG A 12 -10.73 23.42 30.03
N LEU A 13 -9.88 24.04 30.84
CA LEU A 13 -8.91 25.04 30.34
C LEU A 13 -7.45 24.54 30.22
N LEU A 14 -7.15 23.29 30.59
CA LEU A 14 -5.78 22.76 30.55
C LEU A 14 -5.51 21.75 29.43
N PHE A 15 -6.50 21.46 28.57
CA PHE A 15 -6.32 20.54 27.40
C PHE A 15 -6.54 21.18 26.03
N ALA A 16 -6.70 22.50 25.95
CA ALA A 16 -6.90 23.21 24.67
C ALA A 16 -5.64 23.88 24.09
N GLY A 17 -4.48 23.45 24.50
CA GLY A 17 -3.24 24.05 24.03
C GLY A 17 -2.13 23.07 23.86
N LYS A 18 -2.15 22.23 22.81
CA LYS A 18 -1.02 21.61 22.10
C LYS A 18 -1.52 20.38 21.33
N TYR A 19 -1.95 20.59 20.11
CA TYR A 19 -1.91 19.64 19.00
C TYR A 19 -2.61 20.28 17.78
N ALA A 20 -2.11 21.46 17.38
CA ALA A 20 -2.20 21.80 15.97
C ALA A 20 -1.11 20.93 15.31
N SER A 21 -1.51 19.85 14.64
CA SER A 21 -0.57 19.00 13.93
C SER A 21 0.17 19.80 12.87
N PRO A 22 1.44 19.51 12.58
CA PRO A 22 2.18 20.15 11.49
C PRO A 22 1.49 20.03 10.12
N GLN A 23 0.55 19.11 9.96
CA GLN A 23 -0.22 18.88 8.72
C GLN A 23 -0.95 20.12 8.21
N SER A 24 -1.46 20.99 9.09
CA SER A 24 -2.11 22.24 8.65
C SER A 24 -1.15 23.28 8.08
N ARG A 25 0.15 23.14 8.30
CA ARG A 25 1.17 24.07 7.75
C ARG A 25 1.78 23.63 6.42
N CYS A 26 1.73 22.34 6.06
CA CYS A 26 2.38 21.83 4.84
C CYS A 26 1.66 22.19 3.53
N PHE A 27 0.34 22.32 3.54
CA PHE A 27 -0.43 22.61 2.32
C PHE A 27 -0.88 24.06 2.20
N ALA A 28 -0.71 24.88 3.24
CA ALA A 28 -1.13 26.29 3.24
C ALA A 28 -0.10 27.29 2.66
N VAL A 29 1.09 26.84 2.29
CA VAL A 29 2.22 27.76 1.98
C VAL A 29 2.28 28.19 0.50
N HIS A 30 1.52 27.59 -0.41
CA HIS A 30 1.60 27.93 -1.85
C HIS A 30 0.30 28.37 -2.53
N SER A 31 -0.82 28.53 -1.82
CA SER A 31 -1.96 29.24 -2.40
C SER A 31 -1.90 30.73 -2.05
N LYS A 32 -1.28 31.52 -2.90
CA LYS A 32 -1.55 32.98 -2.97
C LYS A 32 -2.94 33.27 -3.55
N THR A 33 -3.85 32.31 -3.48
CA THR A 33 -5.28 32.55 -3.72
C THR A 33 -5.99 32.47 -2.38
N PRO A 34 -6.77 33.48 -1.99
CA PRO A 34 -7.52 33.46 -0.75
C PRO A 34 -8.77 32.59 -0.94
N TYR A 35 -8.60 31.26 -1.03
CA TYR A 35 -9.73 30.32 -0.94
C TYR A 35 -9.89 29.81 0.49
N SER A 36 -9.98 30.73 1.43
CA SER A 36 -10.80 30.53 2.61
C SER A 36 -12.24 30.76 2.18
N THR A 37 -12.86 29.80 1.53
CA THR A 37 -14.30 29.79 1.38
C THR A 37 -14.88 29.66 2.78
N VAL A 38 -15.38 30.76 3.31
CA VAL A 38 -16.39 30.74 4.36
C VAL A 38 -17.54 29.97 3.72
N TYR A 39 -17.75 28.70 4.13
CA TYR A 39 -18.83 27.86 3.61
C TYR A 39 -20.14 28.49 3.95
N SER A 40 -20.68 29.29 3.04
CA SER A 40 -22.09 29.77 3.09
C SER A 40 -23.00 28.80 2.35
N GLU A 41 -22.43 27.79 1.67
CA GLU A 41 -23.19 26.78 0.94
C GLU A 41 -23.78 25.76 1.93
N LYS A 42 -25.08 25.52 1.84
CA LYS A 42 -25.75 24.49 2.64
C LYS A 42 -25.31 23.12 2.13
N THR A 43 -24.68 22.30 3.01
CA THR A 43 -24.30 20.91 2.73
C THR A 43 -25.24 19.94 3.45
N PHE A 44 -24.96 18.65 3.36
CA PHE A 44 -25.64 17.64 4.18
C PHE A 44 -25.36 17.86 5.66
N ASP A 45 -26.34 17.62 6.51
CA ASP A 45 -26.15 17.67 7.94
C ASP A 45 -25.41 16.42 8.44
N LYS A 46 -25.68 15.25 7.81
CA LYS A 46 -25.10 13.97 8.23
C LYS A 46 -24.79 13.05 7.06
N ILE A 47 -23.56 12.52 6.99
CA ILE A 47 -23.10 11.57 5.96
C ILE A 47 -22.70 10.25 6.62
N LEU A 48 -23.23 9.12 6.09
CA LEU A 48 -22.75 7.77 6.42
C LEU A 48 -21.60 7.39 5.49
N ILE A 49 -20.51 6.90 6.05
CA ILE A 49 -19.34 6.41 5.31
C ILE A 49 -19.44 4.88 5.18
N ALA A 50 -19.85 4.39 4.01
CA ALA A 50 -20.04 2.96 3.74
C ALA A 50 -18.70 2.28 3.38
N ASN A 51 -17.68 2.49 4.21
CA ASN A 51 -16.33 1.95 4.05
C ASN A 51 -15.60 1.88 5.39
N ARG A 52 -14.36 1.39 5.37
CA ARG A 52 -13.50 1.20 6.54
C ARG A 52 -12.07 1.72 6.28
N GLY A 53 -11.24 1.63 7.32
CA GLY A 53 -9.80 1.87 7.21
C GLY A 53 -9.45 3.30 6.83
N GLU A 54 -8.41 3.44 6.00
CA GLU A 54 -7.84 4.75 5.69
C GLU A 54 -8.81 5.65 4.93
N ILE A 55 -9.59 5.09 3.97
CA ILE A 55 -10.52 5.89 3.17
C ILE A 55 -11.68 6.42 4.01
N ALA A 56 -12.17 5.63 4.98
CA ALA A 56 -13.16 6.12 5.92
C ALA A 56 -12.60 7.27 6.76
N CYS A 57 -11.37 7.14 7.28
CA CYS A 57 -10.69 8.23 7.99
C CYS A 57 -10.51 9.47 7.11
N ARG A 58 -10.15 9.28 5.81
CA ARG A 58 -9.96 10.35 4.85
C ARG A 58 -11.26 11.13 4.60
N VAL A 59 -12.38 10.44 4.40
CA VAL A 59 -13.69 11.06 4.20
C VAL A 59 -14.13 11.78 5.48
N ILE A 60 -14.00 11.15 6.65
CA ILE A 60 -14.34 11.78 7.94
C ILE A 60 -13.57 13.10 8.16
N LYS A 61 -12.28 13.14 7.80
CA LYS A 61 -11.47 14.37 7.93
C LYS A 61 -12.07 15.53 7.11
N THR A 62 -12.48 15.27 5.87
CA THR A 62 -13.11 16.30 5.03
C THR A 62 -14.51 16.67 5.54
N CYS A 63 -15.37 15.71 5.91
CA CYS A 63 -16.68 16.01 6.50
C CYS A 63 -16.54 16.91 7.74
N LYS A 64 -15.61 16.61 8.65
CA LYS A 64 -15.36 17.44 9.83
C LYS A 64 -14.87 18.85 9.49
N LYS A 65 -14.01 18.99 8.46
CA LYS A 65 -13.57 20.28 7.94
C LYS A 65 -14.75 21.11 7.40
N MET A 66 -15.74 20.45 6.78
CA MET A 66 -16.95 21.03 6.25
C MET A 66 -18.06 21.24 7.32
N GLY A 67 -17.87 20.77 8.55
CA GLY A 67 -18.87 20.87 9.62
C GLY A 67 -20.01 19.84 9.53
N ILE A 68 -19.82 18.75 8.79
CA ILE A 68 -20.80 17.69 8.55
C ILE A 68 -20.61 16.57 9.58
N GLN A 69 -21.70 16.11 10.20
CA GLN A 69 -21.71 14.94 11.09
C GLN A 69 -21.45 13.65 10.30
N THR A 70 -20.76 12.72 10.95
CA THR A 70 -20.28 11.49 10.31
C THR A 70 -20.78 10.24 11.02
N VAL A 71 -21.26 9.27 10.25
CA VAL A 71 -21.60 7.93 10.72
C VAL A 71 -20.63 6.94 10.12
N ALA A 72 -19.87 6.23 10.96
CA ALA A 72 -19.06 5.11 10.53
C ALA A 72 -19.85 3.80 10.60
N VAL A 73 -19.64 2.91 9.63
CA VAL A 73 -20.05 1.52 9.74
C VAL A 73 -18.84 0.63 10.06
N HIS A 74 -19.04 -0.44 10.81
CA HIS A 74 -17.97 -1.34 11.16
C HIS A 74 -18.46 -2.78 11.32
N SER A 75 -17.58 -3.76 11.06
CA SER A 75 -17.79 -5.14 11.48
C SER A 75 -17.44 -5.29 12.96
N ASP A 76 -17.74 -6.47 13.52
CA ASP A 76 -17.43 -6.79 14.92
C ASP A 76 -15.94 -6.62 15.26
N VAL A 77 -15.04 -7.08 14.36
CA VAL A 77 -13.57 -6.95 14.56
C VAL A 77 -13.06 -5.53 14.42
N ASP A 78 -13.77 -4.66 13.71
CA ASP A 78 -13.39 -3.25 13.52
C ASP A 78 -13.96 -2.31 14.59
N ALA A 79 -14.63 -2.81 15.62
CA ALA A 79 -15.29 -1.97 16.64
C ALA A 79 -14.35 -0.95 17.31
N ASN A 80 -13.05 -1.24 17.38
CA ASN A 80 -12.04 -0.37 17.95
C ASN A 80 -11.17 0.34 16.88
N ALA A 81 -11.52 0.26 15.61
CA ALA A 81 -10.76 0.86 14.52
C ALA A 81 -10.74 2.39 14.59
N VAL A 82 -9.73 2.99 13.96
CA VAL A 82 -9.50 4.45 13.99
C VAL A 82 -10.70 5.21 13.42
N HIS A 83 -11.25 4.78 12.29
CA HIS A 83 -12.40 5.45 11.66
C HIS A 83 -13.65 5.45 12.55
N VAL A 84 -13.87 4.37 13.33
CA VAL A 84 -14.97 4.30 14.30
C VAL A 84 -14.79 5.34 15.42
N LYS A 85 -13.57 5.47 15.94
CA LYS A 85 -13.24 6.47 16.98
C LYS A 85 -13.28 7.91 16.47
N MET A 86 -13.06 8.11 15.18
CA MET A 86 -13.09 9.42 14.55
C MET A 86 -14.49 9.92 14.22
N ALA A 87 -15.43 9.03 13.93
CA ALA A 87 -16.80 9.39 13.56
C ALA A 87 -17.60 9.93 14.77
N ASP A 88 -18.68 10.66 14.48
CA ASP A 88 -19.60 11.18 15.50
C ASP A 88 -20.54 10.09 15.99
N GLU A 89 -20.95 9.18 15.08
CA GLU A 89 -21.75 7.99 15.37
C GLU A 89 -21.13 6.76 14.70
N ALA A 90 -21.42 5.56 15.24
CA ALA A 90 -20.94 4.32 14.64
C ALA A 90 -21.99 3.20 14.77
N VAL A 91 -22.11 2.37 13.73
CA VAL A 91 -23.07 1.26 13.66
C VAL A 91 -22.37 -0.02 13.26
N CYS A 92 -22.55 -1.09 14.05
CA CYS A 92 -22.07 -2.42 13.69
C CYS A 92 -23.00 -3.02 12.59
N VAL A 93 -22.42 -3.41 11.46
CA VAL A 93 -23.15 -3.95 10.30
C VAL A 93 -23.01 -5.45 10.13
N GLY A 94 -22.32 -6.14 11.05
CA GLY A 94 -22.23 -7.60 11.06
C GLY A 94 -20.85 -8.14 11.40
N PRO A 95 -20.64 -9.47 11.22
CA PRO A 95 -19.37 -10.13 11.52
C PRO A 95 -18.29 -9.82 10.48
N ALA A 96 -17.04 -10.18 10.78
CA ALA A 96 -15.84 -9.87 10.01
C ALA A 96 -15.91 -10.14 8.49
N PRO A 97 -16.43 -11.26 7.96
CA PRO A 97 -16.48 -11.49 6.52
C PRO A 97 -17.23 -10.37 5.79
N THR A 98 -16.60 -9.82 4.74
CA THR A 98 -17.12 -8.65 3.99
C THR A 98 -18.52 -8.87 3.43
N SER A 99 -18.82 -10.09 2.95
CA SER A 99 -20.15 -10.45 2.44
C SER A 99 -21.26 -10.36 3.48
N LYS A 100 -20.91 -10.47 4.76
CA LYS A 100 -21.86 -10.40 5.89
C LYS A 100 -21.88 -9.06 6.61
N SER A 101 -20.99 -8.12 6.21
CA SER A 101 -20.82 -6.81 6.82
C SER A 101 -20.82 -5.69 5.77
N TYR A 102 -19.66 -5.28 5.27
CA TYR A 102 -19.49 -4.12 4.37
C TYR A 102 -20.16 -4.27 2.99
N LEU A 103 -20.41 -5.50 2.53
CA LEU A 103 -21.17 -5.78 1.32
C LEU A 103 -22.66 -6.11 1.59
N ASN A 104 -23.06 -6.16 2.86
CA ASN A 104 -24.47 -6.39 3.24
C ASN A 104 -25.27 -5.10 3.11
N MET A 105 -25.88 -4.90 1.95
CA MET A 105 -26.68 -3.72 1.67
C MET A 105 -27.82 -3.52 2.67
N ASP A 106 -28.48 -4.59 3.13
CA ASP A 106 -29.62 -4.48 4.06
C ASP A 106 -29.16 -3.94 5.42
N ALA A 107 -27.99 -4.38 5.91
CA ALA A 107 -27.41 -3.89 7.16
C ALA A 107 -27.03 -2.40 7.05
N ILE A 108 -26.44 -1.99 5.91
CA ILE A 108 -26.08 -0.60 5.66
C ILE A 108 -27.33 0.28 5.51
N MET A 109 -28.36 -0.14 4.76
CA MET A 109 -29.64 0.56 4.66
C MET A 109 -30.32 0.73 6.02
N ASN A 110 -30.23 -0.30 6.88
CA ASN A 110 -30.73 -0.19 8.26
C ASN A 110 -29.93 0.84 9.09
N ALA A 111 -28.60 0.87 8.96
CA ALA A 111 -27.76 1.87 9.63
C ALA A 111 -28.13 3.30 9.20
N ILE A 112 -28.42 3.53 7.91
CA ILE A 112 -28.88 4.82 7.39
C ILE A 112 -30.19 5.24 8.07
N ARG A 113 -31.19 4.34 8.11
CA ARG A 113 -32.51 4.64 8.70
C ARG A 113 -32.41 4.94 10.19
N VAL A 114 -31.58 4.20 10.93
CA VAL A 114 -31.42 4.38 12.38
C VAL A 114 -30.72 5.69 12.72
N THR A 115 -29.73 6.10 11.91
CA THR A 115 -28.93 7.31 12.16
C THR A 115 -29.50 8.56 11.50
N GLY A 116 -30.41 8.41 10.53
CA GLY A 116 -30.98 9.50 9.76
C GLY A 116 -29.95 10.18 8.84
N ALA A 117 -28.96 9.45 8.33
CA ALA A 117 -27.98 9.99 7.39
C ALA A 117 -28.67 10.37 6.06
N GLU A 118 -28.39 11.57 5.56
CA GLU A 118 -28.99 12.14 4.34
C GLU A 118 -28.25 11.71 3.07
N ALA A 119 -26.96 11.38 3.21
CA ALA A 119 -26.13 10.97 2.11
C ALA A 119 -25.15 9.85 2.55
N VAL A 120 -24.65 9.10 1.56
CA VAL A 120 -23.70 8.01 1.77
C VAL A 120 -22.46 8.23 0.90
N HIS A 121 -21.29 8.24 1.53
CA HIS A 121 -20.01 8.22 0.81
C HIS A 121 -19.47 6.79 0.78
N PRO A 122 -19.37 6.15 -0.41
CA PRO A 122 -18.96 4.74 -0.50
C PRO A 122 -17.44 4.54 -0.42
N GLY A 123 -16.62 5.59 -0.51
CA GLY A 123 -15.17 5.48 -0.65
C GLY A 123 -14.76 4.83 -1.96
N TYR A 124 -13.92 3.81 -1.88
CA TYR A 124 -13.56 2.92 -3.01
C TYR A 124 -13.66 1.44 -2.59
N GLY A 125 -13.78 0.53 -3.57
CA GLY A 125 -14.08 -0.88 -3.31
C GLY A 125 -15.47 -1.10 -2.71
N PHE A 126 -15.72 -2.25 -2.11
CA PHE A 126 -17.02 -2.65 -1.54
C PHE A 126 -18.22 -2.28 -2.43
N LEU A 127 -19.06 -1.34 -2.00
CA LEU A 127 -20.28 -0.95 -2.69
C LEU A 127 -20.13 0.30 -3.58
N SER A 128 -18.92 0.83 -3.75
CA SER A 128 -18.69 2.09 -4.48
C SER A 128 -19.09 2.04 -5.96
N GLU A 129 -19.02 0.87 -6.60
CA GLU A 129 -19.40 0.63 -7.99
C GLU A 129 -20.61 -0.31 -8.10
N ASN A 130 -21.42 -0.39 -7.04
CA ASN A 130 -22.59 -1.26 -7.01
C ASN A 130 -23.85 -0.48 -7.42
N LYS A 131 -24.34 -0.72 -8.64
CA LYS A 131 -25.55 -0.07 -9.19
C LYS A 131 -26.82 -0.31 -8.36
N GLU A 132 -26.95 -1.51 -7.77
CA GLU A 132 -28.13 -1.83 -6.98
C GLU A 132 -28.15 -1.06 -5.65
N PHE A 133 -26.99 -0.86 -5.06
CA PHE A 133 -26.84 -0.04 -3.86
C PHE A 133 -27.23 1.43 -4.13
N ALA A 134 -26.70 2.02 -5.20
CA ALA A 134 -27.04 3.38 -5.61
C ALA A 134 -28.56 3.54 -5.92
N LYS A 135 -29.16 2.53 -6.56
CA LYS A 135 -30.61 2.48 -6.83
C LYS A 135 -31.44 2.41 -5.57
N ARG A 136 -31.05 1.57 -4.59
CA ARG A 136 -31.76 1.47 -3.30
C ARG A 136 -31.69 2.76 -2.50
N LEU A 137 -30.54 3.42 -2.47
CA LEU A 137 -30.40 4.73 -1.82
C LEU A 137 -31.34 5.76 -2.43
N ALA A 138 -31.35 5.86 -3.76
CA ALA A 138 -32.25 6.80 -4.47
C ALA A 138 -33.72 6.50 -4.20
N ALA A 139 -34.13 5.23 -4.09
CA ALA A 139 -35.51 4.85 -3.76
C ALA A 139 -35.93 5.26 -2.34
N GLU A 140 -34.99 5.42 -1.41
CA GLU A 140 -35.23 5.90 -0.04
C GLU A 140 -34.95 7.41 0.13
N GLY A 141 -34.67 8.13 -0.97
CA GLY A 141 -34.38 9.58 -0.93
C GLY A 141 -33.03 9.92 -0.30
N VAL A 142 -32.08 8.95 -0.22
CA VAL A 142 -30.74 9.13 0.32
C VAL A 142 -29.77 9.37 -0.83
N THR A 143 -28.95 10.41 -0.72
CA THR A 143 -28.00 10.79 -1.77
C THR A 143 -26.78 9.86 -1.78
N PHE A 144 -26.50 9.22 -2.92
CA PHE A 144 -25.26 8.52 -3.17
C PHE A 144 -24.17 9.52 -3.59
N ILE A 145 -23.09 9.66 -2.83
CA ILE A 145 -21.96 10.54 -3.17
C ILE A 145 -21.07 9.80 -4.18
N GLY A 146 -21.45 9.91 -5.43
CA GLY A 146 -20.88 9.19 -6.56
C GLY A 146 -21.68 9.46 -7.82
N PRO A 147 -21.39 8.75 -8.93
CA PRO A 147 -22.15 8.85 -10.17
C PRO A 147 -23.52 8.18 -10.06
N ASP A 148 -24.35 8.41 -11.08
CA ASP A 148 -25.65 7.75 -11.18
C ASP A 148 -25.52 6.24 -11.56
N THR A 149 -26.65 5.53 -11.44
CA THR A 149 -26.72 4.09 -11.71
C THR A 149 -26.42 3.75 -13.18
N HIS A 150 -26.74 4.65 -14.12
CA HIS A 150 -26.47 4.45 -15.55
C HIS A 150 -24.97 4.49 -15.82
N ALA A 151 -24.26 5.48 -15.29
CA ALA A 151 -22.81 5.60 -15.46
C ALA A 151 -22.05 4.40 -14.83
N ILE A 152 -22.47 3.96 -13.63
CA ILE A 152 -21.90 2.78 -12.98
C ILE A 152 -22.08 1.53 -13.85
N GLN A 153 -23.28 1.33 -14.39
CA GLN A 153 -23.58 0.17 -15.23
C GLN A 153 -22.82 0.20 -16.55
N ALA A 154 -22.86 1.34 -17.26
CA ALA A 154 -22.27 1.51 -18.58
C ALA A 154 -20.74 1.35 -18.57
N MET A 155 -20.07 1.78 -17.49
CA MET A 155 -18.63 1.68 -17.37
C MET A 155 -18.18 0.41 -16.64
N GLY A 156 -19.05 -0.28 -15.93
CA GLY A 156 -18.73 -1.53 -15.22
C GLY A 156 -18.62 -2.77 -16.11
N ASP A 157 -19.18 -2.75 -17.32
CA ASP A 157 -19.04 -3.81 -18.32
C ASP A 157 -17.97 -3.39 -19.36
N LYS A 158 -16.89 -4.17 -19.49
CA LYS A 158 -15.74 -3.83 -20.36
C LYS A 158 -16.10 -3.79 -21.84
N ILE A 159 -17.10 -4.57 -22.28
CA ILE A 159 -17.55 -4.56 -23.67
C ILE A 159 -18.40 -3.31 -23.93
N GLU A 160 -19.35 -3.01 -23.03
CA GLU A 160 -20.22 -1.84 -23.15
C GLU A 160 -19.38 -0.55 -23.05
N SER A 161 -18.49 -0.45 -22.08
CA SER A 161 -17.60 0.70 -21.89
C SER A 161 -16.73 0.98 -23.11
N LYS A 162 -16.19 -0.07 -23.75
CA LYS A 162 -15.40 0.06 -24.98
C LYS A 162 -16.24 0.56 -26.16
N LEU A 163 -17.47 0.07 -26.32
CA LEU A 163 -18.38 0.54 -27.37
C LEU A 163 -18.75 2.01 -27.17
N ILE A 164 -19.03 2.43 -25.94
CA ILE A 164 -19.32 3.82 -25.61
C ILE A 164 -18.09 4.69 -25.87
N ALA A 165 -16.89 4.26 -25.43
CA ALA A 165 -15.65 4.98 -25.66
C ALA A 165 -15.39 5.19 -27.17
N LYS A 166 -15.60 4.15 -27.99
CA LYS A 166 -15.48 4.25 -29.44
C LYS A 166 -16.51 5.22 -30.05
N ALA A 167 -17.75 5.17 -29.60
CA ALA A 167 -18.79 6.10 -30.01
C ALA A 167 -18.48 7.55 -29.62
N ALA A 168 -17.84 7.76 -28.46
CA ALA A 168 -17.35 9.04 -27.96
C ALA A 168 -16.03 9.49 -28.63
N LYS A 169 -15.51 8.75 -29.62
CA LYS A 169 -14.22 9.00 -30.31
C LYS A 169 -12.99 8.97 -29.40
N VAL A 170 -13.06 8.19 -28.34
CA VAL A 170 -11.92 7.88 -27.48
C VAL A 170 -11.11 6.76 -28.11
N ASN A 171 -9.79 6.86 -28.08
CA ASN A 171 -8.89 5.83 -28.58
C ASN A 171 -9.09 4.54 -27.79
N VAL A 172 -9.47 3.45 -28.43
CA VAL A 172 -9.65 2.14 -27.80
C VAL A 172 -8.58 1.17 -28.26
N ILE A 173 -8.25 0.17 -27.42
CA ILE A 173 -7.33 -0.90 -27.81
C ILE A 173 -7.95 -1.64 -29.02
N PRO A 174 -7.20 -1.81 -30.14
CA PRO A 174 -7.69 -2.57 -31.29
C PRO A 174 -8.07 -4.00 -30.89
N GLY A 175 -9.18 -4.50 -31.38
CA GLY A 175 -9.66 -5.84 -31.06
C GLY A 175 -11.10 -6.04 -31.49
N PHE A 176 -11.73 -7.10 -31.02
CA PHE A 176 -13.11 -7.43 -31.35
C PHE A 176 -14.09 -6.69 -30.43
N ASP A 177 -15.09 -6.05 -31.03
CA ASP A 177 -16.11 -5.27 -30.31
C ASP A 177 -17.33 -6.14 -29.96
N GLY A 178 -17.15 -7.21 -29.21
CA GLY A 178 -18.24 -8.12 -28.84
C GLY A 178 -17.81 -9.27 -27.93
N VAL A 179 -18.78 -10.13 -27.63
CA VAL A 179 -18.55 -11.34 -26.83
C VAL A 179 -18.01 -12.45 -27.72
N VAL A 180 -16.88 -13.04 -27.35
CA VAL A 180 -16.31 -14.22 -28.01
C VAL A 180 -16.98 -15.47 -27.43
N LYS A 181 -17.58 -16.30 -28.30
CA LYS A 181 -18.43 -17.42 -27.86
C LYS A 181 -17.71 -18.77 -27.86
N THR A 182 -16.72 -18.95 -28.75
CA THR A 182 -16.03 -20.24 -28.91
C THR A 182 -14.53 -20.05 -29.04
N ALA A 183 -13.75 -21.10 -28.75
CA ALA A 183 -12.31 -21.07 -28.89
C ALA A 183 -11.86 -20.85 -30.34
N GLU A 184 -12.61 -21.40 -31.33
CA GLU A 184 -12.28 -21.23 -32.76
C GLU A 184 -12.59 -19.82 -33.25
N GLU A 185 -13.66 -19.19 -32.75
CA GLU A 185 -13.93 -17.77 -32.94
C GLU A 185 -12.83 -16.91 -32.36
N ALA A 186 -12.34 -17.27 -31.16
CA ALA A 186 -11.23 -16.60 -30.50
C ALA A 186 -9.96 -16.61 -31.37
N VAL A 187 -9.62 -17.76 -31.94
CA VAL A 187 -8.45 -17.90 -32.85
C VAL A 187 -8.61 -17.01 -34.07
N LYS A 188 -9.78 -17.02 -34.71
CA LYS A 188 -10.03 -16.19 -35.89
C LYS A 188 -9.89 -14.70 -35.57
N ILE A 189 -10.47 -14.25 -34.47
CA ILE A 189 -10.35 -12.85 -33.98
C ILE A 189 -8.89 -12.51 -33.68
N ALA A 190 -8.14 -13.43 -33.08
CA ALA A 190 -6.73 -13.22 -32.75
C ALA A 190 -5.86 -13.09 -34.03
N GLN A 191 -6.14 -13.90 -35.06
CA GLN A 191 -5.49 -13.79 -36.37
C GLN A 191 -5.80 -12.46 -37.05
N ASP A 192 -7.08 -12.04 -37.05
CA ASP A 192 -7.51 -10.77 -37.65
C ASP A 192 -6.94 -9.56 -36.90
N THR A 193 -6.81 -9.64 -35.57
CA THR A 193 -6.23 -8.59 -34.69
C THR A 193 -4.69 -8.56 -34.81
N GLY A 194 -4.09 -9.68 -35.11
CA GLY A 194 -2.63 -9.90 -35.17
C GLY A 194 -2.03 -10.18 -33.80
N TYR A 195 -1.24 -11.26 -33.69
CA TYR A 195 -0.56 -11.66 -32.45
C TYR A 195 0.53 -10.67 -32.01
N PRO A 196 0.85 -10.60 -30.70
CA PRO A 196 0.15 -11.23 -29.59
C PRO A 196 -1.17 -10.55 -29.24
N VAL A 197 -2.10 -11.31 -28.64
CA VAL A 197 -3.40 -10.81 -28.18
C VAL A 197 -3.59 -11.03 -26.68
N MET A 198 -4.45 -10.23 -26.07
CA MET A 198 -4.89 -10.36 -24.69
C MET A 198 -6.33 -10.85 -24.66
N ILE A 199 -6.56 -11.97 -23.99
CA ILE A 199 -7.89 -12.52 -23.70
C ILE A 199 -8.28 -12.00 -22.30
N LYS A 200 -9.47 -11.41 -22.16
CA LYS A 200 -9.93 -10.79 -20.91
C LYS A 200 -11.36 -11.18 -20.59
N ALA A 201 -11.66 -11.40 -19.29
CA ALA A 201 -13.03 -11.48 -18.79
C ALA A 201 -13.74 -10.11 -18.97
N SER A 202 -15.01 -10.12 -19.39
CA SER A 202 -15.84 -8.91 -19.53
C SER A 202 -16.16 -8.29 -18.17
N ALA A 203 -16.45 -9.11 -17.18
CA ALA A 203 -16.71 -8.70 -15.81
C ALA A 203 -15.45 -8.80 -14.94
N GLY A 204 -15.41 -8.00 -13.86
CA GLY A 204 -14.37 -8.06 -12.83
C GLY A 204 -13.10 -7.26 -13.17
N GLY A 205 -12.16 -7.28 -12.22
CA GLY A 205 -10.90 -6.54 -12.26
C GLY A 205 -9.76 -7.29 -11.56
N GLY A 206 -8.59 -6.64 -11.40
CA GLY A 206 -7.46 -7.22 -10.67
C GLY A 206 -6.70 -8.32 -11.41
N GLY A 207 -6.83 -8.40 -12.76
CA GLY A 207 -6.06 -9.33 -13.58
C GLY A 207 -6.58 -10.77 -13.63
N LYS A 208 -7.67 -11.11 -12.92
CA LYS A 208 -8.29 -12.43 -13.02
C LYS A 208 -8.99 -12.60 -14.37
N GLY A 209 -8.91 -13.81 -14.94
CA GLY A 209 -9.47 -14.10 -16.27
C GLY A 209 -8.74 -13.40 -17.43
N MET A 210 -7.47 -13.04 -17.26
CA MET A 210 -6.63 -12.40 -18.27
C MET A 210 -5.47 -13.31 -18.67
N ARG A 211 -5.28 -13.50 -19.99
CA ARG A 211 -4.16 -14.29 -20.55
C ARG A 211 -3.65 -13.70 -21.86
N ILE A 212 -2.33 -13.69 -22.01
CA ILE A 212 -1.66 -13.33 -23.27
C ILE A 212 -1.59 -14.60 -24.11
N ALA A 213 -1.83 -14.46 -25.41
CA ALA A 213 -1.67 -15.53 -26.37
C ALA A 213 -0.82 -15.07 -27.55
N TRP A 214 0.21 -15.85 -27.88
CA TRP A 214 1.18 -15.55 -28.94
C TRP A 214 0.92 -16.32 -30.25
N ASN A 215 0.03 -17.31 -30.19
CA ASN A 215 -0.33 -18.17 -31.31
C ASN A 215 -1.73 -18.78 -31.12
N ASP A 216 -2.18 -19.54 -32.14
CA ASP A 216 -3.50 -20.15 -32.18
C ASP A 216 -3.74 -21.14 -31.05
N GLU A 217 -2.74 -21.90 -30.63
CA GLU A 217 -2.85 -22.94 -29.61
C GLU A 217 -3.01 -22.31 -28.22
N GLU A 218 -2.17 -21.33 -27.90
CA GLU A 218 -2.28 -20.55 -26.68
C GLU A 218 -3.59 -19.77 -26.61
N THR A 219 -4.14 -19.35 -27.74
CA THR A 219 -5.46 -18.68 -27.79
C THR A 219 -6.58 -19.65 -27.40
N ARG A 220 -6.57 -20.90 -27.91
CA ARG A 220 -7.57 -21.92 -27.54
C ARG A 220 -7.52 -22.25 -26.05
N GLU A 221 -6.32 -22.49 -25.55
CA GLU A 221 -6.12 -22.79 -24.11
C GLU A 221 -6.47 -21.58 -23.25
N GLY A 222 -5.99 -20.40 -23.61
CA GLY A 222 -6.25 -19.15 -22.91
C GLY A 222 -7.74 -18.83 -22.85
N PHE A 223 -8.48 -19.01 -23.94
CA PHE A 223 -9.93 -18.84 -23.97
C PHE A 223 -10.62 -19.77 -22.95
N ARG A 224 -10.30 -21.09 -22.97
CA ARG A 224 -10.90 -22.07 -22.08
C ARG A 224 -10.66 -21.76 -20.62
N PHE A 225 -9.40 -21.50 -20.24
CA PHE A 225 -9.04 -21.22 -18.87
C PHE A 225 -9.60 -19.88 -18.38
N SER A 226 -9.55 -18.83 -19.22
CA SER A 226 -10.11 -17.52 -18.86
C SER A 226 -11.63 -17.58 -18.67
N SER A 227 -12.36 -18.34 -19.49
CA SER A 227 -13.80 -18.55 -19.35
C SER A 227 -14.16 -19.27 -18.03
N GLN A 228 -13.44 -20.34 -17.70
CA GLN A 228 -13.65 -21.07 -16.43
C GLN A 228 -13.36 -20.19 -15.21
N GLU A 229 -12.26 -19.44 -15.25
CA GLU A 229 -11.87 -18.54 -14.18
C GLU A 229 -12.87 -17.38 -14.03
N ALA A 230 -13.35 -16.80 -15.13
CA ALA A 230 -14.35 -15.75 -15.14
C ALA A 230 -15.69 -16.22 -14.56
N ALA A 231 -16.17 -17.39 -15.00
CA ALA A 231 -17.38 -17.99 -14.48
C ALA A 231 -17.31 -18.25 -12.96
N SER A 232 -16.19 -18.80 -12.48
CA SER A 232 -16.01 -19.12 -11.06
C SER A 232 -15.83 -17.90 -10.17
N SER A 233 -15.13 -16.86 -10.66
CA SER A 233 -14.77 -15.67 -9.87
C SER A 233 -15.83 -14.57 -9.93
N PHE A 234 -16.53 -14.43 -11.06
CA PHE A 234 -17.44 -13.31 -11.31
C PHE A 234 -18.88 -13.75 -11.63
N GLY A 235 -19.12 -15.04 -11.86
CA GLY A 235 -20.42 -15.54 -12.29
C GLY A 235 -20.78 -15.15 -13.75
N ASP A 236 -19.81 -14.71 -14.54
CA ASP A 236 -19.95 -14.25 -15.93
C ASP A 236 -18.77 -14.79 -16.75
N ASP A 237 -19.04 -15.64 -17.74
CA ASP A 237 -18.04 -16.31 -18.58
C ASP A 237 -17.70 -15.57 -19.87
N ARG A 238 -18.30 -14.38 -20.10
CA ARG A 238 -18.09 -13.59 -21.31
C ARG A 238 -16.64 -13.09 -21.38
N LEU A 239 -16.02 -13.31 -22.54
CA LEU A 239 -14.65 -12.90 -22.83
C LEU A 239 -14.61 -11.92 -24.02
N LEU A 240 -13.59 -11.07 -24.01
CA LEU A 240 -13.19 -10.21 -25.13
C LEU A 240 -11.72 -10.45 -25.50
N ILE A 241 -11.35 -10.13 -26.73
CA ILE A 241 -9.99 -10.27 -27.26
C ILE A 241 -9.54 -8.92 -27.82
N GLU A 242 -8.35 -8.49 -27.41
CA GLU A 242 -7.73 -7.23 -27.80
C GLU A 242 -6.27 -7.44 -28.20
N LYS A 243 -5.72 -6.50 -28.97
CA LYS A 243 -4.29 -6.45 -29.22
C LYS A 243 -3.53 -6.33 -27.89
N TYR A 244 -2.52 -7.14 -27.70
CA TYR A 244 -1.60 -6.97 -26.58
C TYR A 244 -0.70 -5.77 -26.86
N ILE A 245 -0.68 -4.81 -25.94
CA ILE A 245 0.24 -3.67 -25.97
C ILE A 245 1.48 -4.07 -25.18
N ASP A 246 2.61 -4.13 -25.87
CA ASP A 246 3.86 -4.56 -25.27
C ASP A 246 4.46 -3.45 -24.41
N ASN A 247 4.87 -3.83 -23.21
CA ASN A 247 5.58 -2.98 -22.23
C ASN A 247 4.96 -1.58 -22.06
N PRO A 248 3.63 -1.47 -21.84
CA PRO A 248 2.96 -0.19 -21.81
C PRO A 248 3.22 0.54 -20.49
N ARG A 249 2.97 1.85 -20.51
CA ARG A 249 2.73 2.62 -19.29
C ARG A 249 1.26 2.59 -18.96
N HIS A 250 0.96 2.53 -17.68
CA HIS A 250 -0.38 2.70 -17.14
C HIS A 250 -0.52 4.13 -16.64
N ILE A 251 -1.18 4.95 -17.43
CA ILE A 251 -1.40 6.36 -17.11
C ILE A 251 -2.90 6.61 -17.07
N GLU A 252 -3.33 7.35 -16.08
CA GLU A 252 -4.74 7.59 -15.84
C GLU A 252 -5.04 9.08 -15.69
N ILE A 253 -6.25 9.48 -16.08
CA ILE A 253 -6.73 10.86 -15.99
C ILE A 253 -7.80 10.95 -14.91
N GLN A 254 -7.58 11.80 -13.91
CA GLN A 254 -8.62 12.14 -12.94
C GLN A 254 -9.67 13.04 -13.59
N VAL A 255 -10.92 12.61 -13.55
CA VAL A 255 -12.07 13.41 -13.99
C VAL A 255 -12.87 13.87 -12.79
N LEU A 256 -13.40 15.10 -12.88
CA LEU A 256 -14.39 15.65 -11.96
C LEU A 256 -15.52 16.26 -12.77
N ALA A 257 -16.74 15.81 -12.54
CA ALA A 257 -17.91 16.28 -13.27
C ALA A 257 -19.08 16.59 -12.33
N ASP A 258 -19.94 17.53 -12.73
CA ASP A 258 -21.14 17.89 -12.00
C ASP A 258 -22.43 17.38 -12.67
N GLN A 259 -23.56 17.56 -11.98
CA GLN A 259 -24.88 17.17 -12.49
C GLN A 259 -25.43 18.11 -13.58
N HIS A 260 -24.71 19.21 -13.88
CA HIS A 260 -25.11 20.24 -14.86
C HIS A 260 -24.44 20.07 -16.22
N GLY A 261 -23.59 19.02 -16.37
CA GLY A 261 -22.87 18.69 -17.61
C GLY A 261 -21.50 19.34 -17.74
N ASN A 262 -21.00 19.99 -16.70
CA ASN A 262 -19.62 20.45 -16.65
C ASN A 262 -18.72 19.29 -16.26
N ALA A 263 -17.58 19.15 -16.93
CA ALA A 263 -16.57 18.12 -16.66
C ALA A 263 -15.18 18.68 -16.87
N LEU A 264 -14.28 18.37 -15.95
CA LEU A 264 -12.88 18.78 -15.93
C LEU A 264 -11.99 17.55 -15.85
N TRP A 265 -10.79 17.64 -16.42
CA TRP A 265 -9.70 16.71 -16.16
C TRP A 265 -8.69 17.38 -15.24
N LEU A 266 -8.21 16.64 -14.23
CA LEU A 266 -7.37 17.15 -13.15
C LEU A 266 -5.94 16.58 -13.24
N ASN A 267 -5.43 16.55 -14.45
CA ASN A 267 -4.14 15.99 -14.82
C ASN A 267 -4.05 14.46 -14.67
N GLU A 268 -2.92 13.93 -15.07
CA GLU A 268 -2.64 12.51 -15.05
C GLU A 268 -1.95 12.06 -13.78
N ARG A 269 -2.04 10.74 -13.56
CA ARG A 269 -1.20 9.98 -12.64
C ARG A 269 -0.48 8.88 -13.42
N GLU A 270 0.79 8.68 -13.14
CA GLU A 270 1.62 7.58 -13.65
C GLU A 270 1.53 6.44 -12.65
N CYS A 271 0.95 5.31 -13.04
CA CYS A 271 0.66 4.16 -12.19
C CYS A 271 1.30 2.87 -12.73
N SER A 272 2.41 2.96 -13.46
CA SER A 272 3.03 1.82 -14.14
C SER A 272 3.75 0.87 -13.19
N VAL A 273 4.21 1.33 -12.01
CA VAL A 273 4.88 0.45 -11.05
C VAL A 273 3.83 -0.40 -10.33
N GLN A 274 3.69 -1.62 -10.81
CA GLN A 274 2.64 -2.55 -10.38
C GLN A 274 3.22 -3.91 -10.02
N ARG A 275 2.52 -4.62 -9.14
CA ARG A 275 2.78 -6.01 -8.79
C ARG A 275 1.53 -6.83 -9.08
N ARG A 276 1.59 -7.79 -9.99
CA ARG A 276 0.43 -8.61 -10.40
C ARG A 276 -0.81 -7.74 -10.71
N ASN A 277 -0.63 -6.68 -11.48
CA ASN A 277 -1.64 -5.66 -11.83
C ASN A 277 -2.17 -4.84 -10.63
N GLN A 278 -1.51 -4.85 -9.47
CA GLN A 278 -1.80 -3.96 -8.35
C GLN A 278 -0.79 -2.82 -8.31
N LYS A 279 -1.26 -1.59 -8.28
CA LYS A 279 -0.44 -0.39 -8.16
C LYS A 279 0.32 -0.41 -6.83
N VAL A 280 1.59 -0.02 -6.84
CA VAL A 280 2.50 -0.03 -5.67
C VAL A 280 3.10 1.35 -5.43
N VAL A 281 3.52 2.02 -6.51
CA VAL A 281 4.05 3.38 -6.49
C VAL A 281 3.36 4.17 -7.60
N GLU A 282 2.86 5.33 -7.27
CA GLU A 282 2.19 6.26 -8.18
C GLU A 282 2.84 7.64 -8.08
N GLU A 283 2.87 8.38 -9.19
CA GLU A 283 3.35 9.76 -9.21
C GLU A 283 2.48 10.67 -10.08
N ALA A 284 2.47 11.94 -9.79
CA ALA A 284 1.81 12.97 -10.57
C ALA A 284 2.69 14.24 -10.61
N PRO A 285 2.88 14.82 -11.82
CA PRO A 285 2.50 14.33 -13.13
C PRO A 285 3.36 13.16 -13.63
N SER A 286 3.09 12.63 -14.83
CA SER A 286 3.94 11.61 -15.47
C SER A 286 5.22 12.24 -16.05
N THR A 287 6.35 11.53 -15.88
CA THR A 287 7.63 11.88 -16.52
C THR A 287 7.61 11.67 -18.04
N PHE A 288 6.66 10.90 -18.54
CA PHE A 288 6.63 10.44 -19.93
C PHE A 288 5.82 11.33 -20.86
N LEU A 289 4.72 11.92 -20.34
CA LEU A 289 3.80 12.70 -21.16
C LEU A 289 4.35 14.11 -21.46
N ASP A 290 4.28 14.48 -22.73
CA ASP A 290 4.40 15.89 -23.11
C ASP A 290 3.03 16.61 -22.96
N PRO A 291 3.01 17.95 -22.96
CA PRO A 291 1.79 18.73 -22.78
C PRO A 291 0.69 18.43 -23.81
N VAL A 292 1.06 18.12 -25.06
CA VAL A 292 0.10 17.83 -26.14
C VAL A 292 -0.60 16.51 -25.89
N THR A 293 0.16 15.47 -25.59
CA THR A 293 -0.39 14.14 -25.29
C THR A 293 -1.25 14.18 -24.02
N ARG A 294 -0.79 14.89 -22.97
CA ARG A 294 -1.56 15.11 -21.72
C ARG A 294 -2.91 15.75 -22.01
N GLN A 295 -2.92 16.83 -22.80
CA GLN A 295 -4.16 17.52 -23.18
C GLN A 295 -5.07 16.61 -23.96
N ALA A 296 -4.57 15.87 -24.95
CA ALA A 296 -5.36 14.96 -25.77
C ALA A 296 -6.00 13.83 -24.94
N MET A 297 -5.27 13.27 -23.98
CA MET A 297 -5.80 12.28 -23.03
C MET A 297 -6.87 12.89 -22.13
N GLY A 298 -6.63 14.08 -21.59
CA GLY A 298 -7.59 14.82 -20.75
C GLY A 298 -8.88 15.14 -21.48
N GLU A 299 -8.79 15.62 -22.70
CA GLU A 299 -9.97 15.91 -23.55
C GLU A 299 -10.78 14.67 -23.87
N GLN A 300 -10.12 13.53 -24.18
CA GLN A 300 -10.81 12.25 -24.42
C GLN A 300 -11.45 11.71 -23.13
N ALA A 301 -10.82 11.85 -21.99
CA ALA A 301 -11.40 11.48 -20.69
C ALA A 301 -12.68 12.29 -20.38
N VAL A 302 -12.67 13.59 -20.65
CA VAL A 302 -13.86 14.46 -20.51
C VAL A 302 -14.93 14.10 -21.52
N GLN A 303 -14.58 13.78 -22.77
CA GLN A 303 -15.54 13.33 -23.79
C GLN A 303 -16.25 12.05 -23.35
N LEU A 304 -15.51 11.08 -22.78
CA LEU A 304 -16.10 9.85 -22.24
C LEU A 304 -17.04 10.13 -21.09
N ALA A 305 -16.61 10.94 -20.10
CA ALA A 305 -17.43 11.33 -18.97
C ALA A 305 -18.73 11.99 -19.39
N LYS A 306 -18.69 12.90 -20.37
CA LYS A 306 -19.89 13.54 -20.94
C LYS A 306 -20.78 12.56 -21.68
N ALA A 307 -20.23 11.58 -22.39
CA ALA A 307 -21.00 10.58 -23.13
C ALA A 307 -21.89 9.73 -22.20
N VAL A 308 -21.40 9.43 -20.99
CA VAL A 308 -22.16 8.68 -19.97
C VAL A 308 -22.86 9.56 -18.95
N LYS A 309 -22.87 10.89 -19.17
CA LYS A 309 -23.45 11.90 -18.24
C LYS A 309 -22.90 11.76 -16.82
N TYR A 310 -21.59 11.52 -16.72
CA TYR A 310 -20.91 11.30 -15.46
C TYR A 310 -21.06 12.49 -14.51
N SER A 311 -21.20 12.20 -13.22
CA SER A 311 -21.11 13.18 -12.13
C SER A 311 -20.24 12.62 -11.02
N SER A 312 -19.59 13.48 -10.24
CA SER A 312 -18.64 13.14 -9.17
C SER A 312 -17.19 12.97 -9.67
N ALA A 313 -16.29 12.48 -8.78
CA ALA A 313 -14.91 12.13 -9.15
C ALA A 313 -14.86 10.73 -9.78
N GLY A 314 -14.16 10.60 -10.88
CA GLY A 314 -13.92 9.34 -11.58
C GLY A 314 -12.56 9.36 -12.24
N THR A 315 -12.10 8.20 -12.72
CA THR A 315 -10.79 8.07 -13.35
C THR A 315 -10.89 7.28 -14.63
N VAL A 316 -10.30 7.82 -15.70
CA VAL A 316 -10.17 7.11 -16.99
C VAL A 316 -8.75 6.60 -17.11
N GLU A 317 -8.60 5.28 -17.18
CA GLU A 317 -7.32 4.60 -17.28
C GLU A 317 -6.95 4.34 -18.74
N PHE A 318 -5.67 4.58 -19.07
CA PHE A 318 -5.12 4.38 -20.41
C PHE A 318 -3.84 3.54 -20.34
N LEU A 319 -3.63 2.73 -21.39
CA LEU A 319 -2.33 2.17 -21.72
C LEU A 319 -1.65 3.06 -22.75
N VAL A 320 -0.39 3.42 -22.48
CA VAL A 320 0.41 4.29 -23.36
C VAL A 320 1.62 3.53 -23.84
N ASP A 321 1.78 3.40 -25.16
CA ASP A 321 2.93 2.72 -25.76
C ASP A 321 4.19 3.60 -25.80
N SER A 322 5.31 3.02 -26.22
CA SER A 322 6.61 3.72 -26.33
C SER A 322 6.61 4.89 -27.33
N LYS A 323 5.63 4.93 -28.26
CA LYS A 323 5.45 6.00 -29.25
C LYS A 323 4.47 7.07 -28.79
N LYS A 324 4.00 6.99 -27.54
CA LYS A 324 2.98 7.86 -26.95
C LYS A 324 1.59 7.73 -27.56
N ASN A 325 1.30 6.62 -28.27
CA ASN A 325 -0.08 6.28 -28.59
C ASN A 325 -0.76 5.81 -27.29
N PHE A 326 -1.95 6.30 -27.03
CA PHE A 326 -2.70 5.95 -25.81
C PHE A 326 -4.04 5.34 -26.18
N TYR A 327 -4.45 4.38 -25.35
CA TYR A 327 -5.64 3.56 -25.57
C TYR A 327 -6.42 3.43 -24.27
N PHE A 328 -7.71 3.67 -24.32
CA PHE A 328 -8.63 3.48 -23.19
C PHE A 328 -8.59 2.03 -22.71
N LEU A 329 -8.42 1.88 -21.41
CA LEU A 329 -8.43 0.59 -20.71
C LEU A 329 -9.76 0.37 -20.00
N GLU A 330 -10.11 1.25 -19.06
CA GLU A 330 -11.34 1.24 -18.29
C GLU A 330 -11.63 2.61 -17.65
N MET A 331 -12.85 2.80 -17.16
CA MET A 331 -13.20 3.95 -16.34
C MET A 331 -13.66 3.49 -14.97
N ASN A 332 -12.95 3.91 -13.93
CA ASN A 332 -13.37 3.70 -12.55
C ASN A 332 -14.37 4.77 -12.13
N THR A 333 -15.59 4.33 -11.82
CA THR A 333 -16.71 5.22 -11.49
C THR A 333 -16.78 5.57 -10.01
N ARG A 334 -15.61 5.83 -9.42
CA ARG A 334 -15.41 6.10 -7.99
C ARG A 334 -14.13 6.90 -7.76
N LEU A 335 -13.94 7.36 -6.54
CA LEU A 335 -12.65 7.86 -6.08
C LEU A 335 -11.63 6.71 -6.09
N GLN A 336 -10.39 6.98 -6.47
CA GLN A 336 -9.31 5.99 -6.44
C GLN A 336 -8.41 6.15 -5.21
N VAL A 337 -7.64 5.09 -4.91
CA VAL A 337 -6.70 5.06 -3.77
C VAL A 337 -5.71 6.21 -3.88
N GLU A 338 -5.13 6.42 -5.05
CA GLU A 338 -4.06 7.35 -5.41
C GLU A 338 -4.51 8.80 -5.67
N HIS A 339 -5.77 9.14 -5.31
CA HIS A 339 -6.26 10.53 -5.43
C HIS A 339 -5.41 11.59 -4.70
N PRO A 340 -4.69 11.27 -3.60
CA PRO A 340 -3.90 12.27 -2.88
C PRO A 340 -2.82 12.96 -3.73
N ILE A 341 -2.21 12.26 -4.70
CA ILE A 341 -1.17 12.90 -5.54
C ILE A 341 -1.77 13.95 -6.50
N THR A 342 -2.99 13.72 -7.00
CA THR A 342 -3.74 14.73 -7.75
C THR A 342 -4.08 15.92 -6.87
N GLU A 343 -4.54 15.68 -5.63
CA GLU A 343 -4.81 16.76 -4.66
C GLU A 343 -3.56 17.59 -4.37
N CYS A 344 -2.39 16.95 -4.25
CA CYS A 344 -1.14 17.65 -3.99
C CYS A 344 -0.74 18.60 -5.12
N ILE A 345 -0.88 18.21 -6.40
CA ILE A 345 -0.45 19.02 -7.54
C ILE A 345 -1.48 20.05 -7.98
N THR A 346 -2.77 19.82 -7.67
CA THR A 346 -3.86 20.74 -8.04
C THR A 346 -4.31 21.68 -6.92
N GLY A 347 -4.09 21.26 -5.66
CA GLY A 347 -4.60 21.97 -4.47
C GLY A 347 -6.07 21.75 -4.17
N LEU A 348 -6.76 20.85 -4.90
CA LEU A 348 -8.17 20.54 -4.71
C LEU A 348 -8.35 19.39 -3.70
N ASP A 349 -9.36 19.48 -2.84
CA ASP A 349 -9.83 18.36 -2.01
C ASP A 349 -10.92 17.61 -2.78
N LEU A 350 -10.61 16.43 -3.34
CA LEU A 350 -11.56 15.69 -4.18
C LEU A 350 -12.78 15.19 -3.41
N VAL A 351 -12.64 14.83 -2.15
CA VAL A 351 -13.77 14.41 -1.30
C VAL A 351 -14.71 15.58 -1.07
N GLU A 352 -14.19 16.79 -0.85
CA GLU A 352 -14.97 18.02 -0.74
C GLU A 352 -15.75 18.28 -2.04
N GLN A 353 -15.08 18.18 -3.19
CA GLN A 353 -15.74 18.36 -4.48
C GLN A 353 -16.84 17.31 -4.74
N MET A 354 -16.61 16.04 -4.36
CA MET A 354 -17.61 14.97 -4.46
C MET A 354 -18.87 15.30 -3.64
N ILE A 355 -18.69 15.75 -2.40
CA ILE A 355 -19.80 16.13 -1.49
C ILE A 355 -20.58 17.32 -2.07
N ARG A 356 -19.89 18.33 -2.60
CA ARG A 356 -20.52 19.50 -3.23
C ARG A 356 -21.33 19.13 -4.47
N VAL A 357 -20.76 18.33 -5.36
CA VAL A 357 -21.43 17.83 -6.57
C VAL A 357 -22.67 17.01 -6.20
N ALA A 358 -22.57 16.13 -5.21
CA ALA A 358 -23.67 15.30 -4.74
C ALA A 358 -24.84 16.14 -4.16
N ASN A 359 -24.51 17.30 -3.59
CA ASN A 359 -25.51 18.28 -3.10
C ASN A 359 -26.10 19.19 -4.21
N GLY A 360 -25.71 18.95 -5.48
CA GLY A 360 -26.23 19.65 -6.64
C GLY A 360 -25.50 20.94 -7.02
N TYR A 361 -24.38 21.26 -6.43
CA TYR A 361 -23.57 22.43 -6.78
C TYR A 361 -22.80 22.24 -8.08
N GLN A 362 -22.67 23.29 -8.85
CA GLN A 362 -21.82 23.36 -10.03
C GLN A 362 -20.35 23.38 -9.63
N LEU A 363 -19.48 22.91 -10.54
CA LEU A 363 -18.04 23.06 -10.40
C LEU A 363 -17.67 24.54 -10.35
N GLN A 364 -16.80 24.90 -9.40
CA GLN A 364 -16.35 26.29 -9.22
C GLN A 364 -15.18 26.65 -10.14
N HIS A 365 -14.48 25.63 -10.66
CA HIS A 365 -13.29 25.79 -11.48
C HIS A 365 -13.61 25.56 -12.96
N LYS A 366 -12.87 26.24 -13.82
CA LYS A 366 -12.78 25.95 -15.25
C LYS A 366 -11.52 25.15 -15.52
N GLN A 367 -11.39 24.55 -16.71
CA GLN A 367 -10.22 23.77 -17.07
C GLN A 367 -8.91 24.59 -17.01
N GLU A 368 -8.96 25.87 -17.37
CA GLU A 368 -7.84 26.80 -17.32
C GLU A 368 -7.34 27.12 -15.89
N ASP A 369 -8.18 26.89 -14.88
CA ASP A 369 -7.86 27.11 -13.47
C ASP A 369 -7.11 25.94 -12.84
N ILE A 370 -7.02 24.78 -13.53
CA ILE A 370 -6.43 23.56 -12.98
C ILE A 370 -4.92 23.59 -13.20
N PRO A 371 -4.11 23.79 -12.14
CA PRO A 371 -2.67 23.86 -12.26
C PRO A 371 -2.00 22.50 -12.26
N ILE A 372 -0.73 22.48 -12.62
CA ILE A 372 0.26 21.48 -12.21
C ILE A 372 1.29 22.20 -11.35
N ASN A 373 1.18 22.07 -10.04
CA ASN A 373 2.12 22.67 -9.09
C ASN A 373 3.00 21.59 -8.49
N GLY A 374 4.29 21.61 -8.86
CA GLY A 374 5.26 20.69 -8.31
C GLY A 374 5.04 19.23 -8.73
N TRP A 375 5.43 18.32 -7.86
CA TRP A 375 5.44 16.87 -8.09
C TRP A 375 5.03 16.13 -6.81
N ALA A 376 4.22 15.11 -6.93
CA ALA A 376 3.81 14.27 -5.82
C ALA A 376 4.08 12.80 -6.12
N ILE A 377 4.51 12.05 -5.12
CA ILE A 377 4.75 10.60 -5.19
C ILE A 377 3.99 9.95 -4.05
N GLU A 378 3.27 8.89 -4.35
CA GLU A 378 2.58 8.03 -3.37
C GLU A 378 3.19 6.64 -3.39
N THR A 379 3.33 6.05 -2.21
CA THR A 379 3.68 4.63 -2.05
C THR A 379 2.66 3.96 -1.16
N ARG A 380 2.24 2.75 -1.54
CA ARG A 380 1.31 1.96 -0.75
C ARG A 380 2.07 1.07 0.21
N VAL A 381 2.00 1.39 1.49
CA VAL A 381 2.61 0.57 2.54
C VAL A 381 1.66 -0.57 2.88
N TYR A 382 2.10 -1.79 2.61
CA TYR A 382 1.33 -3.01 2.84
C TYR A 382 1.94 -3.88 3.94
N ALA A 383 1.08 -4.55 4.73
CA ALA A 383 1.47 -5.64 5.62
C ALA A 383 1.68 -6.92 4.80
N GLU A 384 2.82 -7.01 4.12
CA GLU A 384 3.19 -8.09 3.22
C GLU A 384 4.69 -8.36 3.30
N ASP A 385 5.08 -9.63 3.15
CA ASP A 385 6.48 -10.03 3.11
C ASP A 385 7.02 -9.95 1.67
N PRO A 386 7.80 -8.92 1.31
CA PRO A 386 8.29 -8.74 -0.05
C PRO A 386 9.31 -9.80 -0.47
N TYR A 387 9.94 -10.50 0.49
CA TYR A 387 10.94 -11.54 0.24
C TYR A 387 10.32 -12.88 -0.16
N LYS A 388 9.01 -13.07 0.07
CA LYS A 388 8.27 -14.27 -0.29
C LYS A 388 7.37 -13.98 -1.49
N SER A 389 7.80 -14.37 -2.68
CA SER A 389 7.03 -14.24 -3.94
C SER A 389 6.41 -12.86 -4.16
N PHE A 390 7.12 -11.79 -3.81
CA PHE A 390 6.65 -10.39 -3.87
C PHE A 390 5.41 -10.09 -3.01
N GLY A 391 5.34 -10.63 -1.83
CA GLY A 391 4.38 -10.22 -0.84
C GLY A 391 3.33 -11.27 -0.51
N LEU A 392 3.65 -12.13 0.43
CA LEU A 392 2.63 -12.86 1.18
C LEU A 392 2.06 -11.93 2.25
N PRO A 393 0.74 -11.93 2.45
CA PRO A 393 0.11 -11.16 3.51
C PRO A 393 0.69 -11.50 4.89
N SER A 394 0.96 -10.47 5.68
CA SER A 394 1.36 -10.58 7.06
C SER A 394 0.24 -10.06 7.94
N VAL A 395 -0.21 -10.86 8.88
CA VAL A 395 -1.24 -10.46 9.84
C VAL A 395 -0.65 -10.39 11.23
N GLY A 396 -1.28 -9.64 12.10
CA GLY A 396 -0.84 -9.53 13.48
C GLY A 396 -1.10 -8.17 14.08
N TRP A 397 -0.63 -8.02 15.30
CA TRP A 397 -0.83 -6.83 16.11
C TRP A 397 0.34 -5.85 15.94
N LEU A 398 0.04 -4.60 15.65
CA LEU A 398 1.04 -3.54 15.55
C LEU A 398 1.55 -3.15 16.93
N SER A 399 2.71 -3.68 17.29
CA SER A 399 3.33 -3.42 18.59
C SER A 399 3.93 -2.03 18.67
N GLN A 400 4.30 -1.43 17.53
CA GLN A 400 4.75 -0.05 17.43
C GLN A 400 4.42 0.50 16.05
N TYR A 401 3.87 1.72 16.01
CA TYR A 401 3.53 2.41 14.78
C TYR A 401 3.78 3.91 14.92
N GLN A 402 4.67 4.45 14.08
CA GLN A 402 4.99 5.87 14.07
C GLN A 402 5.13 6.37 12.64
N GLU A 403 4.21 7.23 12.24
CA GLU A 403 4.21 7.89 10.94
C GLU A 403 5.28 9.00 10.88
N PRO A 404 5.93 9.23 9.72
CA PRO A 404 6.99 10.24 9.55
C PRO A 404 6.44 11.68 9.40
N LEU A 405 5.43 12.05 10.18
CA LEU A 405 4.73 13.34 10.10
C LEU A 405 5.54 14.53 10.64
N ASN A 406 6.70 14.28 11.24
CA ASN A 406 7.66 15.30 11.62
C ASN A 406 8.45 15.89 10.45
N LEU A 407 8.40 15.22 9.29
CA LEU A 407 9.04 15.67 8.06
C LEU A 407 8.11 16.63 7.30
N ALA A 408 8.69 17.67 6.71
CA ALA A 408 7.94 18.64 5.92
C ALA A 408 7.51 18.04 4.57
N TYR A 409 6.31 18.41 4.11
CA TYR A 409 5.74 17.96 2.82
C TYR A 409 5.52 16.44 2.74
N VAL A 410 5.32 15.79 3.87
CA VAL A 410 4.91 14.40 4.00
C VAL A 410 3.46 14.34 4.47
N ARG A 411 2.66 13.53 3.78
CA ARG A 411 1.29 13.20 4.14
C ARG A 411 1.16 11.68 4.29
N VAL A 412 0.46 11.25 5.33
CA VAL A 412 0.11 9.84 5.53
C VAL A 412 -1.41 9.73 5.65
N ASP A 413 -2.02 8.98 4.74
CA ASP A 413 -3.41 8.59 4.85
C ASP A 413 -3.46 7.17 5.41
N SER A 414 -3.89 7.05 6.68
CA SER A 414 -3.85 5.82 7.46
C SER A 414 -5.17 5.61 8.18
N GLY A 415 -5.56 4.36 8.36
CA GLY A 415 -6.73 3.92 9.13
C GLY A 415 -6.37 3.10 10.37
N ILE A 416 -5.10 3.10 10.77
CA ILE A 416 -4.56 2.31 11.87
C ILE A 416 -3.77 3.18 12.85
N GLN A 417 -3.48 2.61 14.00
CA GLN A 417 -2.64 3.20 15.07
C GLN A 417 -1.86 2.09 15.77
N GLU A 418 -0.94 2.47 16.64
CA GLU A 418 -0.31 1.50 17.54
C GLU A 418 -1.37 0.73 18.33
N GLY A 419 -1.24 -0.59 18.39
CA GLY A 419 -2.23 -1.48 18.98
C GLY A 419 -3.34 -1.94 18.03
N SER A 420 -3.32 -1.55 16.76
CA SER A 420 -4.27 -2.07 15.76
C SER A 420 -3.91 -3.47 15.30
N ASP A 421 -4.93 -4.29 15.03
CA ASP A 421 -4.79 -5.59 14.39
C ASP A 421 -4.89 -5.48 12.86
N ILE A 422 -3.98 -6.12 12.15
CA ILE A 422 -4.07 -6.36 10.71
C ILE A 422 -4.75 -7.70 10.49
N SER A 423 -6.01 -7.64 10.06
CA SER A 423 -6.90 -8.80 9.95
C SER A 423 -6.76 -9.52 8.60
N ILE A 424 -6.94 -10.84 8.58
CA ILE A 424 -7.00 -11.66 7.35
C ILE A 424 -8.19 -11.35 6.44
N TYR A 425 -9.23 -10.71 6.96
CA TYR A 425 -10.51 -10.50 6.24
C TYR A 425 -10.50 -9.31 5.29
N TYR A 426 -9.50 -8.41 5.42
CA TYR A 426 -9.49 -7.14 4.70
C TYR A 426 -8.19 -6.93 3.94
N ASP A 427 -8.13 -5.85 3.18
CA ASP A 427 -6.94 -5.46 2.44
C ASP A 427 -5.75 -5.22 3.38
N PRO A 428 -4.53 -5.69 3.05
CA PRO A 428 -3.35 -5.56 3.91
C PRO A 428 -2.76 -4.14 3.93
N MET A 429 -3.39 -3.16 3.30
CA MET A 429 -2.87 -1.80 3.22
C MET A 429 -2.86 -1.13 4.60
N ILE A 430 -1.65 -0.81 5.07
CA ILE A 430 -1.39 -0.11 6.31
C ILE A 430 -1.69 1.38 6.13
N SER A 431 -1.11 1.97 5.09
CA SER A 431 -1.24 3.38 4.80
C SER A 431 -0.83 3.71 3.38
N LYS A 432 -1.17 4.92 2.95
CA LYS A 432 -0.57 5.59 1.80
C LYS A 432 0.39 6.63 2.33
N LEU A 433 1.64 6.55 1.89
CA LEU A 433 2.68 7.53 2.20
C LEU A 433 2.86 8.41 0.97
N ILE A 434 2.62 9.70 1.13
CA ILE A 434 2.67 10.68 0.04
C ILE A 434 3.70 11.75 0.36
N THR A 435 4.52 12.09 -0.63
CA THR A 435 5.45 13.21 -0.54
C THR A 435 5.26 14.18 -1.69
N TYR A 436 5.53 15.44 -1.42
CA TYR A 436 5.41 16.53 -2.37
C TYR A 436 6.72 17.30 -2.47
N GLY A 437 7.07 17.76 -3.67
CA GLY A 437 8.22 18.64 -3.92
C GLY A 437 7.92 19.64 -5.02
N ALA A 438 8.67 20.76 -5.08
CA ALA A 438 8.60 21.66 -6.21
C ALA A 438 9.13 21.00 -7.49
N THR A 439 10.00 20.02 -7.33
CA THR A 439 10.53 19.17 -8.40
C THR A 439 10.38 17.69 -8.05
N ARG A 440 10.46 16.82 -9.07
CA ARG A 440 10.45 15.36 -8.87
C ARG A 440 11.60 14.90 -7.96
N ALA A 441 12.78 15.45 -8.14
CA ALA A 441 13.96 15.11 -7.33
C ALA A 441 13.74 15.43 -5.84
N GLU A 442 13.10 16.56 -5.51
CA GLU A 442 12.74 16.88 -4.13
C GLU A 442 11.68 15.90 -3.56
N ALA A 443 10.67 15.55 -4.37
CA ALA A 443 9.64 14.59 -3.93
C ALA A 443 10.26 13.21 -3.66
N LEU A 444 11.19 12.75 -4.53
CA LEU A 444 11.93 11.49 -4.35
C LEU A 444 12.80 11.50 -3.09
N ALA A 445 13.59 12.55 -2.88
CA ALA A 445 14.45 12.66 -1.69
C ALA A 445 13.62 12.66 -0.39
N ARG A 446 12.46 13.34 -0.39
CA ARG A 446 11.53 13.31 0.75
C ARG A 446 10.88 11.95 0.95
N MET A 447 10.61 11.21 -0.13
CA MET A 447 10.06 9.84 -0.03
C MET A 447 11.08 8.89 0.57
N GLU A 448 12.34 8.97 0.16
CA GLU A 448 13.44 8.21 0.75
C GLU A 448 13.56 8.50 2.24
N ASP A 449 13.64 9.77 2.64
CA ASP A 449 13.68 10.18 4.04
C ASP A 449 12.44 9.69 4.82
N ALA A 450 11.26 9.79 4.23
CA ALA A 450 10.02 9.38 4.87
C ALA A 450 9.96 7.86 5.11
N LEU A 451 10.39 7.05 4.15
CA LEU A 451 10.45 5.59 4.27
C LEU A 451 11.47 5.16 5.34
N ASP A 452 12.63 5.82 5.42
CA ASP A 452 13.66 5.53 6.43
C ASP A 452 13.20 5.92 7.85
N ASN A 453 12.30 6.92 7.98
CA ASN A 453 11.73 7.38 9.25
C ASN A 453 10.41 6.69 9.63
N TYR A 454 9.87 5.82 8.79
CA TYR A 454 8.61 5.14 9.05
C TYR A 454 8.81 3.92 9.96
N VAL A 455 8.21 3.92 11.14
CA VAL A 455 8.32 2.80 12.09
C VAL A 455 7.06 1.95 12.06
N VAL A 456 7.21 0.70 11.67
CA VAL A 456 6.16 -0.33 11.70
C VAL A 456 6.74 -1.57 12.36
N ARG A 457 6.12 -2.08 13.43
CA ARG A 457 6.56 -3.28 14.16
C ARG A 457 5.36 -4.16 14.50
N GLY A 458 5.59 -5.47 14.53
CA GLY A 458 4.59 -6.48 14.83
C GLY A 458 4.12 -7.26 13.60
N VAL A 459 4.24 -6.67 12.41
CA VAL A 459 3.96 -7.33 11.12
C VAL A 459 5.13 -7.11 10.16
N THR A 460 5.29 -8.00 9.19
CA THR A 460 6.18 -7.79 8.06
C THR A 460 5.54 -6.82 7.07
N HIS A 461 6.30 -5.94 6.46
CA HIS A 461 5.82 -4.88 5.58
C HIS A 461 6.75 -4.69 4.37
N ASN A 462 6.25 -4.02 3.34
CA ASN A 462 6.95 -3.85 2.06
C ASN A 462 7.84 -2.58 1.97
N ILE A 463 8.11 -1.87 3.06
CA ILE A 463 8.90 -0.61 3.04
C ILE A 463 10.29 -0.81 2.40
N SER A 464 10.93 -1.96 2.63
CA SER A 464 12.22 -2.28 1.99
C SER A 464 12.13 -2.29 0.46
N LEU A 465 11.08 -2.89 -0.10
CA LEU A 465 10.84 -2.90 -1.55
C LEU A 465 10.50 -1.49 -2.07
N LEU A 466 9.67 -0.73 -1.35
CA LEU A 466 9.32 0.64 -1.74
C LEU A 466 10.55 1.53 -1.82
N ARG A 467 11.45 1.42 -0.84
CA ARG A 467 12.69 2.19 -0.83
C ARG A 467 13.59 1.86 -2.01
N GLU A 468 13.78 0.57 -2.31
CA GLU A 468 14.55 0.13 -3.47
C GLU A 468 13.97 0.63 -4.79
N ILE A 469 12.64 0.63 -4.94
CA ILE A 469 11.98 1.18 -6.13
C ILE A 469 12.31 2.66 -6.29
N ILE A 470 12.15 3.45 -5.21
CA ILE A 470 12.33 4.92 -5.25
C ILE A 470 13.77 5.32 -5.55
N THR A 471 14.75 4.55 -5.07
CA THR A 471 16.18 4.82 -5.29
C THR A 471 16.76 4.16 -6.54
N HIS A 472 15.99 3.28 -7.21
CA HIS A 472 16.45 2.57 -8.40
C HIS A 472 16.73 3.51 -9.58
N PRO A 473 17.88 3.39 -10.28
CA PRO A 473 18.26 4.30 -11.37
C PRO A 473 17.20 4.42 -12.48
N ARG A 474 16.55 3.32 -12.89
CA ARG A 474 15.45 3.36 -13.88
C ARG A 474 14.24 4.15 -13.38
N PHE A 475 13.89 4.06 -12.09
CA PHE A 475 12.80 4.85 -11.52
C PHE A 475 13.18 6.34 -11.46
N ILE A 476 14.39 6.65 -11.00
CA ILE A 476 14.91 8.03 -10.95
C ILE A 476 14.93 8.67 -12.35
N SER A 477 15.35 7.94 -13.38
CA SER A 477 15.34 8.43 -14.77
C SER A 477 13.94 8.49 -15.40
N GLY A 478 12.92 7.89 -14.76
CA GLY A 478 11.57 7.78 -15.31
C GLY A 478 11.41 6.68 -16.38
N ASP A 479 12.35 5.75 -16.49
CA ASP A 479 12.26 4.56 -17.35
C ASP A 479 11.46 3.45 -16.65
N ILE A 480 10.15 3.62 -16.61
CA ILE A 480 9.20 2.73 -15.94
C ILE A 480 8.14 2.23 -16.91
N SER A 481 7.64 1.05 -16.66
CA SER A 481 6.55 0.39 -17.39
C SER A 481 5.82 -0.59 -16.48
N THR A 482 4.75 -1.21 -16.96
CA THR A 482 4.04 -2.24 -16.21
C THR A 482 4.90 -3.48 -15.90
N ASN A 483 5.99 -3.69 -16.64
CA ASN A 483 6.95 -4.77 -16.42
C ASN A 483 8.14 -4.37 -15.51
N PHE A 484 8.14 -3.17 -14.94
CA PHE A 484 9.27 -2.65 -14.15
C PHE A 484 9.73 -3.62 -13.04
N LEU A 485 8.82 -4.13 -12.20
CA LEU A 485 9.19 -5.05 -11.13
C LEU A 485 9.65 -6.43 -11.61
N PRO A 486 8.96 -7.10 -12.55
CA PRO A 486 9.46 -8.34 -13.14
C PRO A 486 10.82 -8.21 -13.82
N ASP A 487 11.09 -7.09 -14.49
CA ASP A 487 12.37 -6.84 -15.16
C ASP A 487 13.53 -6.71 -14.18
N ILE A 488 13.32 -5.98 -13.07
CA ILE A 488 14.37 -5.73 -12.07
C ILE A 488 14.57 -6.93 -11.15
N TYR A 489 13.49 -7.60 -10.78
CA TYR A 489 13.50 -8.70 -9.82
C TYR A 489 12.96 -10.01 -10.41
N PRO A 490 13.58 -10.57 -11.48
CA PRO A 490 13.08 -11.79 -12.14
C PRO A 490 13.05 -13.00 -11.20
N ASN A 491 13.93 -13.03 -10.20
CA ASN A 491 14.04 -14.10 -9.19
C ASN A 491 13.45 -13.70 -7.83
N GLY A 492 12.58 -12.67 -7.81
CA GLY A 492 12.02 -12.12 -6.57
C GLY A 492 12.94 -11.12 -5.87
N PHE A 493 12.35 -10.34 -4.98
CA PHE A 493 13.06 -9.33 -4.19
C PHE A 493 13.88 -9.98 -3.06
N LYS A 494 15.13 -9.55 -2.89
CA LYS A 494 16.06 -10.09 -1.87
C LYS A 494 16.49 -9.06 -0.83
N GLY A 495 16.02 -7.81 -0.95
CA GLY A 495 16.46 -6.68 -0.14
C GLY A 495 17.59 -5.90 -0.81
N HIS A 496 18.04 -4.86 -0.12
CA HIS A 496 19.18 -4.05 -0.54
C HIS A 496 20.47 -4.84 -0.43
N GLU A 497 21.24 -4.93 -1.51
CA GLU A 497 22.57 -5.50 -1.52
C GLU A 497 23.58 -4.40 -1.22
N LEU A 498 24.22 -4.48 -0.03
CA LEU A 498 25.13 -3.46 0.44
C LEU A 498 26.36 -3.34 -0.45
N GLU A 499 26.64 -2.14 -0.91
CA GLU A 499 27.95 -1.79 -1.47
C GLU A 499 29.03 -1.84 -0.38
N VAL A 500 30.30 -1.87 -0.78
CA VAL A 500 31.41 -1.99 0.16
C VAL A 500 31.42 -0.88 1.21
N ASP A 501 31.16 0.36 0.79
CA ASP A 501 31.14 1.51 1.70
C ASP A 501 29.89 1.52 2.59
N GLU A 502 28.71 1.14 2.08
CA GLU A 502 27.49 0.98 2.85
C GLU A 502 27.62 -0.10 3.91
N ARG A 503 28.29 -1.21 3.57
CA ARG A 503 28.61 -2.28 4.53
C ARG A 503 29.48 -1.76 5.68
N ARG A 504 30.52 -0.96 5.37
CA ARG A 504 31.35 -0.30 6.37
C ARG A 504 30.56 0.67 7.24
N GLU A 505 29.68 1.48 6.63
CA GLU A 505 28.78 2.39 7.36
C GLU A 505 27.88 1.63 8.34
N LEU A 506 27.26 0.53 7.92
CA LEU A 506 26.42 -0.33 8.77
C LEU A 506 27.19 -0.90 9.95
N LEU A 507 28.37 -1.50 9.67
CA LEU A 507 29.23 -2.09 10.71
C LEU A 507 29.74 -1.03 11.70
N ALA A 508 30.16 0.14 11.20
CA ALA A 508 30.58 1.25 12.05
C ALA A 508 29.43 1.74 12.96
N SER A 509 28.22 1.81 12.42
CA SER A 509 27.01 2.19 13.17
C SER A 509 26.68 1.16 14.25
N ALA A 510 26.76 -0.13 13.95
CA ALA A 510 26.53 -1.22 14.90
C ALA A 510 27.57 -1.20 16.05
N ALA A 511 28.84 -0.98 15.72
CA ALA A 511 29.92 -0.85 16.71
C ALA A 511 29.70 0.35 17.63
N ALA A 512 29.36 1.52 17.08
CA ALA A 512 29.09 2.74 17.84
C ALA A 512 27.87 2.59 18.75
N LEU A 513 26.81 1.92 18.29
CA LEU A 513 25.61 1.61 19.06
C LEU A 513 25.93 0.65 20.23
N TYR A 514 26.68 -0.40 19.95
CA TYR A 514 27.14 -1.36 20.97
C TYR A 514 27.91 -0.66 22.08
N ILE A 515 28.92 0.16 21.74
CA ILE A 515 29.74 0.90 22.70
C ILE A 515 28.89 1.87 23.51
N THR A 516 27.98 2.59 22.87
CA THR A 516 27.08 3.52 23.58
C THR A 516 26.19 2.78 24.60
N THR A 517 25.73 1.58 24.26
CA THR A 517 24.96 0.71 25.15
C THR A 517 25.81 0.22 26.33
N GLN A 518 27.05 -0.22 26.07
CA GLN A 518 27.99 -0.66 27.11
C GLN A 518 28.33 0.46 28.09
N LEU A 519 28.66 1.65 27.60
CA LEU A 519 28.96 2.80 28.45
C LEU A 519 27.77 3.23 29.30
N ARG A 520 26.54 3.16 28.76
CA ARG A 520 25.32 3.42 29.52
C ARG A 520 25.15 2.41 30.66
N SER A 521 25.36 1.13 30.40
CA SER A 521 25.26 0.07 31.41
C SER A 521 26.29 0.28 32.55
N GLN A 522 27.52 0.65 32.21
CA GLN A 522 28.56 0.95 33.21
C GLN A 522 28.19 2.15 34.10
N ARG A 523 27.60 3.22 33.54
CA ARG A 523 27.14 4.38 34.31
C ARG A 523 26.05 4.03 35.33
N VAL A 524 25.10 3.18 34.94
CA VAL A 524 24.02 2.72 35.84
C VAL A 524 24.57 1.87 36.99
N LEU A 525 25.50 0.96 36.70
CA LEU A 525 26.14 0.12 37.71
C LEU A 525 27.08 0.91 38.65
N GLY A 526 27.76 1.94 38.13
CA GLY A 526 28.67 2.80 38.93
C GLY A 526 28.01 3.60 40.02
N ASN A 527 26.73 3.93 39.90
CA ASN A 527 25.95 4.64 40.94
C ASN A 527 25.65 3.80 42.18
N LEU A 528 25.91 2.51 42.19
CA LEU A 528 25.71 1.60 43.33
C LEU A 528 26.92 1.50 44.27
N ARG A 529 28.09 2.00 43.88
CA ARG A 529 29.33 2.00 44.72
C ARG A 529 30.12 3.29 44.50
N ALA A 530 30.03 4.18 45.45
CA ALA A 530 30.62 5.53 45.45
C ALA A 530 32.15 5.62 45.55
N SER A 531 32.94 4.59 45.24
CA SER A 531 34.38 4.62 45.49
C SER A 531 35.33 4.23 44.37
N THR A 532 34.86 3.96 43.17
CA THR A 532 35.75 3.75 42.05
C THR A 532 35.32 4.60 40.86
N THR A 533 36.13 5.58 40.50
CA THR A 533 36.07 6.26 39.22
C THR A 533 36.17 5.18 38.12
N PRO A 534 35.17 4.98 37.26
CA PRO A 534 35.27 4.04 36.18
C PRO A 534 36.45 4.48 35.28
N MET A 535 37.39 3.62 35.07
CA MET A 535 38.44 3.85 34.06
C MET A 535 37.71 4.01 32.73
N GLU A 536 37.63 5.23 32.18
CA GLU A 536 37.03 5.49 30.88
C GLU A 536 37.80 4.73 29.82
N CYS A 537 37.31 3.54 29.47
CA CYS A 537 37.84 2.86 28.29
C CYS A 537 37.46 3.75 27.08
N ARG A 538 38.48 4.15 26.31
CA ARG A 538 38.30 4.99 25.12
C ARG A 538 38.62 4.24 23.83
N HIS A 539 39.10 3.01 23.94
CA HIS A 539 39.49 2.18 22.81
C HIS A 539 38.92 0.77 22.98
N TRP A 540 38.34 0.22 21.90
CA TRP A 540 37.77 -1.13 21.87
C TRP A 540 38.24 -1.86 20.62
N GLU A 541 38.65 -3.11 20.79
CA GLU A 541 38.86 -4.07 19.70
C GLU A 541 37.69 -5.03 19.64
N LEU A 542 36.96 -4.98 18.51
CA LEU A 542 35.71 -5.72 18.28
C LEU A 542 35.87 -6.64 17.06
N CYS A 543 35.04 -7.68 17.01
CA CYS A 543 34.81 -8.49 15.83
C CYS A 543 33.31 -8.38 15.51
N LEU A 544 32.95 -7.93 14.31
CA LEU A 544 31.58 -7.80 13.84
C LEU A 544 31.30 -8.87 12.78
N GLU A 545 30.29 -9.68 13.05
CA GLU A 545 29.81 -10.71 12.13
C GLU A 545 28.58 -10.18 11.36
N LEU A 546 28.64 -10.24 10.02
CA LEU A 546 27.54 -9.94 9.11
C LEU A 546 27.42 -11.09 8.11
N GLY A 547 26.34 -11.88 8.24
CA GLY A 547 26.24 -13.15 7.51
C GLY A 547 27.33 -14.14 7.97
N GLU A 548 28.13 -14.62 7.02
CA GLU A 548 29.27 -15.51 7.27
C GLU A 548 30.61 -14.77 7.43
N GLU A 549 30.63 -13.47 7.15
CA GLU A 549 31.86 -12.65 7.20
C GLU A 549 32.10 -12.08 8.60
N CYS A 550 33.35 -12.10 9.05
CA CYS A 550 33.79 -11.51 10.30
C CYS A 550 34.80 -10.39 10.03
N HIS A 551 34.51 -9.19 10.52
CA HIS A 551 35.33 -8.00 10.35
C HIS A 551 35.97 -7.59 11.66
N ALA A 552 37.27 -7.42 11.65
CA ALA A 552 38.02 -6.84 12.77
C ALA A 552 37.82 -5.31 12.76
N VAL A 553 37.42 -4.75 13.90
CA VAL A 553 37.04 -3.33 13.99
C VAL A 553 37.69 -2.73 15.23
N GLU A 554 38.40 -1.62 15.03
CA GLU A 554 38.91 -0.80 16.12
C GLU A 554 38.07 0.46 16.29
N VAL A 555 37.66 0.75 17.53
CA VAL A 555 36.85 1.90 17.81
C VAL A 555 37.49 2.77 18.88
N THR A 556 37.56 4.06 18.61
CA THR A 556 37.98 5.08 19.57
C THR A 556 36.84 6.07 19.77
N LYS A 557 36.47 6.34 21.02
CA LYS A 557 35.41 7.29 21.35
C LYS A 557 35.96 8.56 22.00
N SER A 558 35.57 9.71 21.44
CA SER A 558 35.88 11.03 21.99
C SER A 558 34.59 11.87 22.04
N GLY A 559 34.06 12.12 23.23
CA GLY A 559 32.77 12.81 23.39
C GLY A 559 31.64 12.06 22.70
N ASN A 560 30.97 12.72 21.74
CA ASN A 560 29.87 12.16 20.94
C ASN A 560 30.30 11.56 19.62
N VAL A 561 31.62 11.49 19.35
CA VAL A 561 32.17 10.95 18.11
C VAL A 561 32.79 9.59 18.38
N CYS A 562 32.39 8.59 17.64
CA CYS A 562 33.07 7.30 17.53
C CYS A 562 33.86 7.28 16.24
N THR A 563 35.18 7.13 16.34
CA THR A 563 36.04 6.88 15.19
C THR A 563 36.21 5.38 15.08
N VAL A 564 35.79 4.82 13.95
CA VAL A 564 35.74 3.38 13.68
C VAL A 564 36.68 3.07 12.53
N GLU A 565 37.62 2.16 12.72
CA GLU A 565 38.53 1.69 11.68
C GLU A 565 38.14 0.27 11.28
N ILE A 566 37.83 0.09 9.99
CA ILE A 566 37.38 -1.17 9.38
C ILE A 566 38.13 -1.33 8.07
N ASP A 567 38.84 -2.46 7.87
CA ASP A 567 39.59 -2.78 6.65
C ASP A 567 40.56 -1.65 6.23
N GLY A 568 41.21 -1.01 7.22
CA GLY A 568 42.09 0.14 6.99
C GLY A 568 41.42 1.46 6.62
N VAL A 569 40.08 1.50 6.60
CA VAL A 569 39.31 2.72 6.35
C VAL A 569 38.78 3.28 7.67
N ARG A 570 38.95 4.58 7.86
CA ARG A 570 38.52 5.30 9.05
C ARG A 570 37.23 6.04 8.81
N LEU A 571 36.21 5.75 9.66
CA LEU A 571 34.88 6.36 9.61
C LEU A 571 34.60 7.14 10.92
N GLU A 572 34.04 8.33 10.80
CA GLU A 572 33.56 9.11 11.93
C GLU A 572 32.05 8.97 12.07
N VAL A 573 31.59 8.32 13.14
CA VAL A 573 30.16 8.16 13.47
C VAL A 573 29.81 9.14 14.58
N LYS A 574 28.88 10.05 14.31
CA LYS A 574 28.35 11.06 15.25
C LYS A 574 26.87 10.79 15.49
N GLY A 575 26.47 10.74 16.76
CA GLY A 575 25.06 10.59 17.13
C GLY A 575 24.82 10.81 18.61
N GLN A 576 23.70 11.42 18.95
CA GLN A 576 23.17 11.48 20.32
C GLN A 576 21.90 10.67 20.38
N TRP A 577 22.02 9.40 20.76
CA TRP A 577 20.89 8.48 20.67
C TRP A 577 20.14 8.34 21.97
N ASN A 578 18.82 8.50 21.89
CA ASN A 578 17.93 7.95 22.88
C ASN A 578 17.75 6.45 22.55
N LEU A 579 18.39 5.58 23.34
CA LEU A 579 18.33 4.12 23.09
C LEU A 579 16.92 3.51 23.31
N ALA A 580 15.95 4.30 23.79
CA ALA A 580 14.54 3.91 23.84
C ALA A 580 13.76 4.30 22.60
N SER A 581 14.34 5.17 21.74
CA SER A 581 13.75 5.53 20.45
C SER A 581 14.01 4.43 19.42
N PRO A 582 13.03 4.05 18.58
CA PRO A 582 13.27 3.15 17.46
C PRO A 582 14.13 3.81 16.37
N LEU A 583 14.08 5.13 16.25
CA LEU A 583 14.82 5.93 15.27
C LEU A 583 16.12 6.44 15.86
N LEU A 584 17.22 6.15 15.20
CA LEU A 584 18.57 6.51 15.61
C LEU A 584 19.22 7.35 14.50
N PRO A 585 19.02 8.69 14.51
CA PRO A 585 19.69 9.56 13.55
C PRO A 585 21.20 9.61 13.84
N LEU A 586 22.00 9.51 12.79
CA LEU A 586 23.45 9.57 12.87
C LEU A 586 24.05 10.27 11.64
N THR A 587 25.30 10.72 11.81
CA THR A 587 26.08 11.31 10.72
C THR A 587 27.36 10.48 10.58
N ILE A 588 27.62 9.97 9.39
CA ILE A 588 28.83 9.20 9.07
C ILE A 588 29.63 10.01 8.05
N ASN A 589 30.85 10.40 8.39
CA ASN A 589 31.70 11.24 7.53
C ASN A 589 31.01 12.48 6.95
N GLY A 590 30.05 13.08 7.69
CA GLY A 590 29.28 14.23 7.25
C GLY A 590 27.97 13.90 6.54
N THR A 591 27.73 12.65 6.17
CA THR A 591 26.46 12.19 5.56
C THR A 591 25.45 11.80 6.64
N ASN A 592 24.25 12.35 6.57
CA ASN A 592 23.17 11.98 7.48
C ASN A 592 22.57 10.63 7.08
N ARG A 593 22.35 9.79 8.05
CA ARG A 593 21.69 8.47 7.89
C ARG A 593 20.63 8.29 8.97
N MET A 594 19.57 7.57 8.65
CA MET A 594 18.60 7.10 9.63
C MET A 594 18.76 5.60 9.81
N LEU A 595 18.96 5.18 11.06
CA LEU A 595 19.05 3.78 11.44
C LEU A 595 17.88 3.44 12.35
N GLN A 596 17.30 2.25 12.20
CA GLN A 596 16.31 1.75 13.14
C GLN A 596 16.86 0.50 13.85
N CYS A 597 16.82 0.49 15.17
CA CYS A 597 17.19 -0.68 15.96
C CYS A 597 15.93 -1.46 16.34
N LEU A 598 15.79 -2.69 15.84
CA LEU A 598 14.64 -3.55 16.11
C LEU A 598 14.81 -4.34 17.39
N SER A 599 15.98 -4.95 17.56
CA SER A 599 16.27 -5.75 18.75
C SER A 599 17.77 -5.76 19.06
N ARG A 600 18.08 -6.02 20.32
CA ARG A 600 19.43 -6.23 20.84
C ARG A 600 19.36 -7.31 21.89
N ASP A 601 20.25 -8.28 21.83
CA ASP A 601 20.32 -9.35 22.80
C ASP A 601 21.65 -9.38 23.58
N ALA A 602 21.69 -10.19 24.62
CA ALA A 602 22.87 -10.36 25.46
C ALA A 602 24.04 -11.06 24.77
N SER A 603 23.80 -11.73 23.63
CA SER A 603 24.83 -12.40 22.83
C SER A 603 25.58 -11.45 21.90
N GLY A 604 25.23 -10.18 21.90
CA GLY A 604 25.78 -9.14 21.02
C GLY A 604 25.10 -9.05 19.65
N ARG A 605 24.01 -9.79 19.42
CA ARG A 605 23.24 -9.66 18.19
C ARG A 605 22.41 -8.38 18.23
N ILE A 606 22.49 -7.64 17.14
CA ILE A 606 21.72 -6.40 16.91
C ILE A 606 21.02 -6.55 15.56
N VAL A 607 19.71 -6.36 15.56
CA VAL A 607 18.93 -6.30 14.31
C VAL A 607 18.70 -4.83 13.97
N LEU A 608 19.24 -4.41 12.83
CA LEU A 608 19.18 -3.04 12.35
C LEU A 608 18.43 -2.99 11.03
N GLN A 609 17.56 -2.00 10.87
CA GLN A 609 17.08 -1.61 9.57
C GLN A 609 17.95 -0.46 9.06
N TYR A 610 18.60 -0.71 7.93
CA TYR A 610 19.47 0.25 7.26
C TYR A 610 19.14 0.24 5.77
N LEU A 611 18.97 1.42 5.17
CA LEU A 611 18.51 1.57 3.79
C LEU A 611 17.26 0.71 3.47
N GLY A 612 16.30 0.73 4.41
CA GLY A 612 15.03 -0.03 4.31
C GLY A 612 15.11 -1.53 4.61
N THR A 613 16.30 -2.14 4.53
CA THR A 613 16.51 -3.59 4.69
C THR A 613 16.99 -3.95 6.10
N LEU A 614 16.61 -5.14 6.56
CA LEU A 614 16.97 -5.66 7.87
C LEU A 614 18.28 -6.43 7.82
N PHE A 615 19.24 -5.99 8.63
CA PHE A 615 20.54 -6.66 8.78
C PHE A 615 20.72 -7.16 10.22
N LYS A 616 21.23 -8.39 10.33
CA LYS A 616 21.57 -9.02 11.61
C LYS A 616 23.08 -8.93 11.79
N VAL A 617 23.51 -8.02 12.66
CA VAL A 617 24.93 -7.83 12.99
C VAL A 617 25.19 -8.39 14.37
N ARG A 618 26.24 -9.18 14.53
CA ARG A 618 26.71 -9.65 15.85
C ARG A 618 27.99 -8.94 16.23
N VAL A 619 27.98 -8.24 17.34
CA VAL A 619 29.14 -7.49 17.85
C VAL A 619 29.77 -8.25 19.02
N LEU A 620 31.00 -8.69 18.88
CA LEU A 620 31.77 -9.43 19.88
C LEU A 620 33.01 -8.65 20.25
N SER A 621 33.43 -8.74 21.51
CA SER A 621 34.82 -8.37 21.86
C SER A 621 35.79 -9.35 21.20
N LYS A 622 37.03 -8.95 20.94
CA LYS A 622 38.08 -9.80 20.37
C LYS A 622 38.24 -11.12 21.13
N LEU A 623 38.14 -11.07 22.46
CA LEU A 623 38.24 -12.28 23.31
C LEU A 623 36.98 -13.16 23.11
N ALA A 624 35.79 -12.58 23.10
CA ALA A 624 34.55 -13.34 22.88
C ALA A 624 34.55 -14.01 21.50
N ALA A 625 34.98 -13.31 20.45
CA ALA A 625 35.10 -13.87 19.11
C ALA A 625 36.05 -15.05 19.08
N LYS A 626 37.24 -14.94 19.75
CA LYS A 626 38.18 -16.03 19.87
C LYS A 626 37.60 -17.25 20.62
N LEU A 627 36.81 -17.03 21.68
CA LEU A 627 36.20 -18.12 22.43
C LEU A 627 35.01 -18.74 21.69
N ASN A 628 34.30 -17.95 20.87
CA ASN A 628 33.16 -18.42 20.08
C ASN A 628 33.56 -19.53 19.09
N SER A 629 34.80 -19.54 18.59
CA SER A 629 35.29 -20.59 17.68
C SER A 629 35.38 -21.99 18.32
N TYR A 630 35.33 -22.07 19.65
CA TYR A 630 35.33 -23.34 20.39
C TYR A 630 33.93 -23.82 20.74
N MET A 631 32.90 -23.03 20.45
CA MET A 631 31.50 -23.40 20.72
C MET A 631 31.02 -24.41 19.67
N PRO A 632 30.35 -25.51 20.09
CA PRO A 632 29.79 -26.46 19.14
C PRO A 632 28.63 -25.83 18.32
N GLU A 633 28.58 -26.13 17.04
CA GLU A 633 27.50 -25.71 16.18
C GLU A 633 26.21 -26.45 16.55
N LYS A 634 25.12 -25.69 16.65
CA LYS A 634 23.80 -26.27 16.86
C LYS A 634 23.24 -26.74 15.51
N VAL A 635 23.11 -28.06 15.34
CA VAL A 635 22.53 -28.65 14.13
C VAL A 635 21.03 -28.22 14.03
N PRO A 636 20.59 -27.58 12.95
CA PRO A 636 19.17 -27.27 12.76
C PRO A 636 18.36 -28.55 12.58
N GLU A 637 17.13 -28.57 13.08
CA GLU A 637 16.18 -29.68 12.86
C GLU A 637 15.81 -29.77 11.37
N ASP A 638 15.78 -30.98 10.81
CA ASP A 638 15.32 -31.23 9.44
C ASP A 638 13.80 -31.11 9.37
N THR A 639 13.31 -30.06 8.74
CA THR A 639 11.88 -29.78 8.54
C THR A 639 11.39 -30.12 7.13
N SER A 640 12.20 -30.77 6.29
CA SER A 640 11.86 -31.05 4.87
C SER A 640 10.67 -32.01 4.68
N SER A 641 10.33 -32.76 5.70
CA SER A 641 9.19 -33.69 5.73
C SER A 641 7.89 -33.06 6.29
N ILE A 642 7.91 -31.75 6.59
CA ILE A 642 6.77 -31.08 7.23
C ILE A 642 6.39 -29.86 6.41
N LEU A 643 5.14 -29.87 5.90
CA LEU A 643 4.57 -28.68 5.27
C LEU A 643 3.79 -27.86 6.31
N ARG A 644 4.25 -26.65 6.54
CA ARG A 644 3.58 -25.68 7.42
C ARG A 644 2.97 -24.55 6.62
N SER A 645 1.93 -23.93 7.18
CA SER A 645 1.36 -22.74 6.57
C SER A 645 2.36 -21.57 6.59
N PRO A 646 2.68 -20.99 5.42
CA PRO A 646 3.59 -19.85 5.35
C PRO A 646 2.93 -18.53 5.75
N MET A 647 1.60 -18.51 5.88
CA MET A 647 0.80 -17.34 6.21
C MET A 647 -0.50 -17.77 6.90
N PRO A 648 -1.11 -16.93 7.73
CA PRO A 648 -2.47 -17.19 8.22
C PRO A 648 -3.48 -16.99 7.09
N GLY A 649 -4.53 -17.84 7.07
CA GLY A 649 -5.54 -17.78 6.01
C GLY A 649 -6.58 -18.88 6.15
N THR A 650 -7.42 -19.02 5.13
CA THR A 650 -8.42 -20.08 5.02
C THR A 650 -7.97 -21.10 3.98
N VAL A 651 -8.00 -22.37 4.33
CA VAL A 651 -7.72 -23.48 3.40
C VAL A 651 -8.83 -23.53 2.36
N VAL A 652 -8.51 -23.30 1.10
CA VAL A 652 -9.47 -23.36 -0.03
C VAL A 652 -9.60 -24.78 -0.56
N ALA A 653 -8.46 -25.42 -0.75
CA ALA A 653 -8.41 -26.78 -1.29
C ALA A 653 -7.26 -27.58 -0.67
N VAL A 654 -7.46 -28.87 -0.53
CA VAL A 654 -6.44 -29.87 -0.19
C VAL A 654 -6.47 -30.91 -1.30
N SER A 655 -5.39 -30.97 -2.09
CA SER A 655 -5.30 -31.79 -3.32
C SER A 655 -4.80 -33.22 -3.07
N VAL A 656 -4.46 -33.56 -1.81
CA VAL A 656 -3.85 -34.85 -1.45
C VAL A 656 -4.55 -35.53 -0.27
N LYS A 657 -4.38 -36.86 -0.17
CA LYS A 657 -4.88 -37.68 0.94
C LYS A 657 -3.72 -38.46 1.57
N PRO A 658 -3.87 -38.90 2.84
CA PRO A 658 -2.90 -39.79 3.45
C PRO A 658 -2.69 -41.04 2.58
N GLY A 659 -1.44 -41.37 2.30
CA GLY A 659 -1.03 -42.47 1.43
C GLY A 659 -0.73 -42.11 -0.02
N ASP A 660 -1.08 -40.93 -0.50
CA ASP A 660 -0.75 -40.47 -1.85
C ASP A 660 0.76 -40.22 -2.00
N THR A 661 1.28 -40.43 -3.19
CA THR A 661 2.66 -40.06 -3.53
C THR A 661 2.65 -38.74 -4.29
N VAL A 662 3.42 -37.76 -3.84
CA VAL A 662 3.55 -36.44 -4.45
C VAL A 662 4.93 -36.29 -5.11
N ALA A 663 4.96 -35.61 -6.24
CA ALA A 663 6.20 -35.21 -6.91
C ALA A 663 6.68 -33.84 -6.38
N GLU A 664 7.97 -33.57 -6.51
CA GLU A 664 8.51 -32.23 -6.22
C GLU A 664 7.81 -31.18 -7.10
N GLY A 665 7.40 -30.08 -6.49
CA GLY A 665 6.64 -29.00 -7.16
C GLY A 665 5.14 -29.28 -7.35
N GLN A 666 4.63 -30.45 -7.02
CA GLN A 666 3.22 -30.75 -7.11
C GLN A 666 2.41 -29.96 -6.05
N GLU A 667 1.32 -29.30 -6.49
CA GLU A 667 0.39 -28.62 -5.59
C GLU A 667 -0.30 -29.59 -4.64
N ILE A 668 -0.25 -29.28 -3.35
CA ILE A 668 -0.83 -30.11 -2.28
C ILE A 668 -1.91 -29.41 -1.48
N CYS A 669 -1.83 -28.10 -1.32
CA CYS A 669 -2.79 -27.32 -0.57
C CYS A 669 -2.86 -25.88 -1.10
N VAL A 670 -4.05 -25.28 -1.08
CA VAL A 670 -4.26 -23.88 -1.44
C VAL A 670 -4.82 -23.13 -0.24
N ILE A 671 -4.14 -22.05 0.15
CA ILE A 671 -4.56 -21.16 1.23
C ILE A 671 -4.93 -19.81 0.65
N GLU A 672 -6.06 -19.26 1.08
CA GLU A 672 -6.49 -17.90 0.72
C GLU A 672 -6.41 -16.96 1.92
N ALA A 673 -5.79 -15.81 1.73
CA ALA A 673 -5.82 -14.71 2.68
C ALA A 673 -5.84 -13.37 1.92
N MET A 674 -6.57 -12.37 2.42
CA MET A 674 -6.56 -11.00 1.89
C MET A 674 -6.74 -10.93 0.36
N LYS A 675 -7.67 -11.72 -0.19
CA LYS A 675 -7.96 -11.83 -1.64
C LYS A 675 -6.86 -12.48 -2.48
N MET A 676 -5.81 -13.02 -1.86
CA MET A 676 -4.74 -13.75 -2.55
C MET A 676 -4.83 -15.24 -2.25
N GLN A 677 -4.70 -16.06 -3.28
CA GLN A 677 -4.59 -17.51 -3.16
C GLN A 677 -3.13 -17.92 -3.33
N ASN A 678 -2.62 -18.70 -2.38
CA ASN A 678 -1.28 -19.25 -2.40
C ASN A 678 -1.32 -20.75 -2.50
N SER A 679 -0.78 -21.30 -3.59
CA SER A 679 -0.64 -22.73 -3.80
C SER A 679 0.63 -23.22 -3.14
N LEU A 680 0.49 -24.17 -2.22
CA LEU A 680 1.60 -24.81 -1.52
C LEU A 680 1.96 -26.11 -2.22
N THR A 681 3.24 -26.26 -2.55
CA THR A 681 3.77 -27.39 -3.31
C THR A 681 4.66 -28.30 -2.46
N ALA A 682 4.81 -29.55 -2.88
CA ALA A 682 5.75 -30.47 -2.27
C ALA A 682 7.21 -30.03 -2.51
N SER A 683 8.01 -30.01 -1.47
CA SER A 683 9.45 -29.67 -1.54
C SER A 683 10.34 -30.79 -2.06
N LYS A 684 9.83 -32.02 -2.04
CA LYS A 684 10.52 -33.23 -2.50
C LYS A 684 9.49 -34.27 -2.95
N GLN A 685 9.93 -35.27 -3.70
CA GLN A 685 9.12 -36.46 -3.94
C GLN A 685 9.00 -37.27 -2.64
N ALA A 686 7.78 -37.46 -2.15
CA ALA A 686 7.52 -38.11 -0.89
C ALA A 686 6.11 -38.74 -0.85
N LYS A 687 5.85 -39.57 0.17
CA LYS A 687 4.50 -40.08 0.43
C LYS A 687 3.83 -39.27 1.54
N VAL A 688 2.57 -38.93 1.34
CA VAL A 688 1.78 -38.17 2.34
C VAL A 688 1.49 -39.09 3.52
N LYS A 689 1.96 -38.75 4.70
CA LYS A 689 1.76 -39.46 5.95
C LYS A 689 0.45 -39.04 6.60
N ASN A 690 0.30 -37.77 6.90
CA ASN A 690 -0.91 -37.23 7.53
C ASN A 690 -1.31 -35.89 6.87
N VAL A 691 -2.63 -35.63 6.89
CA VAL A 691 -3.21 -34.35 6.48
C VAL A 691 -3.95 -33.76 7.68
N HIS A 692 -3.53 -32.61 8.17
CA HIS A 692 -4.02 -31.97 9.39
C HIS A 692 -4.98 -30.80 9.13
N CYS A 693 -5.20 -30.42 7.87
CA CYS A 693 -6.09 -29.32 7.50
C CYS A 693 -7.25 -29.78 6.62
N LYS A 694 -8.35 -29.03 6.61
CA LYS A 694 -9.54 -29.29 5.80
C LYS A 694 -9.96 -28.03 5.04
N PRO A 695 -10.58 -28.17 3.83
CA PRO A 695 -11.17 -27.04 3.14
C PRO A 695 -12.19 -26.30 4.03
N GLY A 696 -12.08 -24.96 4.07
CA GLY A 696 -12.89 -24.09 4.91
C GLY A 696 -12.32 -23.84 6.32
N GLU A 697 -11.24 -24.49 6.71
CA GLU A 697 -10.58 -24.31 8.01
C GLU A 697 -9.66 -23.07 7.97
N THR A 698 -9.62 -22.32 9.08
CA THR A 698 -8.70 -21.19 9.25
C THR A 698 -7.43 -21.69 9.93
N VAL A 699 -6.27 -21.36 9.35
CA VAL A 699 -4.94 -21.77 9.83
C VAL A 699 -4.09 -20.53 10.11
N GLY A 700 -3.21 -20.63 11.11
CA GLY A 700 -2.22 -19.63 11.45
C GLY A 700 -0.90 -19.83 10.70
N GLU A 701 -0.02 -18.82 10.72
CA GLU A 701 1.35 -18.97 10.23
C GLU A 701 2.10 -19.99 11.09
N GLY A 702 2.78 -20.93 10.42
CA GLY A 702 3.52 -22.01 11.09
C GLY A 702 2.68 -23.22 11.48
N ASP A 703 1.35 -23.20 11.31
CA ASP A 703 0.50 -24.35 11.59
C ASP A 703 0.87 -25.53 10.69
N LEU A 704 0.86 -26.73 11.28
CA LEU A 704 1.15 -27.97 10.59
C LEU A 704 -0.01 -28.33 9.66
N LEU A 705 0.26 -28.42 8.37
CA LEU A 705 -0.76 -28.76 7.36
C LEU A 705 -0.66 -30.21 6.92
N ILE A 706 0.54 -30.64 6.51
CA ILE A 706 0.78 -31.96 5.93
C ILE A 706 2.12 -32.50 6.39
N GLU A 707 2.14 -33.77 6.75
CA GLU A 707 3.37 -34.53 7.02
C GLU A 707 3.68 -35.43 5.82
N LEU A 708 4.93 -35.40 5.40
CA LEU A 708 5.51 -36.26 4.35
C LEU A 708 6.46 -37.27 4.99
N ASP A 709 6.56 -38.47 4.39
CA ASP A 709 7.53 -39.48 4.82
C ASP A 709 8.93 -39.22 4.25
#